data_ac5eaacdb66bc59905cc76766ecf65eb
#
_entry.id   ac5eaacdb66bc59905cc76766ecf65eb
#
_cell.length_a   1.000
_cell.length_b   1.000
_cell.length_c   1.000
_cell.angle_alpha   90.00
_cell.angle_beta   90.00
_cell.angle_gamma   90.00
#
_symmetry.space_group_name_H-M   'P 1'
#
loop_
_entity.id
_entity.type
_entity.pdbx_description
1 polymer ?
#
loop_
_entity_poly.entity_id
_entity_poly.type
_entity_poly.pdbx_seq_one_letter_code
_entity_poly.pdbx_strand_id
1 'polypeptide(L)'
;MPRMVKTTSSLLCSLMLLLVLFSGCLQTNSNDSDIEVTEPEEPVQEEQTIGETVPGQQISEEDEEAQQEIPLSIAFIVDPESFGTQNDPAYMAQIISDFTILDITPYPVESEEAMIESLRFGHVDLAMMDAASSWMSWKNYDLQVLLADQENYGRTYYNSNAWVKSDSDIATYHIDNDPLTDPFSLFEGKKPCHTGWFDSVGMLLPMGFLLGLGYANVAGDPNDIESLLFTIQDFLDDDPPIPEAGTKYYGYSGALRCLSDGTGDVAFIQDSTVDDYCSEDGQNTPSWCLPEDDYMMLPTFGRSPSNALMFNPEYLDSEISQQISEELVRLSGISDMDQALKSVFGTTGFTPTNSLEHLEGYSSLIYNIPGMQAYFEDPSNTAQVNLSVEEITIGVIGPLSNSTSISFGFLADSISDDMGINASISVFENSNSLVDNLSNGIINIAILDGVASWKAWKYDGMSVLASLLNEREMAFHQLTAIVKSDSELAGSSDPFTTLDGISPCFSSNSDPSTLLTIGHLIREGLADDIPDIGNSSIIEIIQSVFDSNYSFPEEDSELNGPNGELRCISQGHGDIAFVIGDEAEIFCDADLQPSEETWCLDPDEFDTLPSIGVLPYRSVIYDPTVLDMVSRTAVLNSLLSLNYEMFLDNFTTMGSEYTGCYDISIHKIDESSPRGACGSEILSNSLISTGVSRATSQSHLGPLSTLMGNLPNQLLVDFLVEN
;
A
#
# COMPACT_ATOMS: atom_id res chain seq x y z
N MET A 1 19.25 21.55 -54.29
CA MET A 1 20.12 22.73 -54.36
C MET A 1 19.87 23.58 -53.15
N PRO A 2 20.95 23.99 -52.46
CA PRO A 2 20.93 24.41 -51.07
C PRO A 2 20.92 25.93 -50.92
N ARG A 3 20.57 26.39 -49.73
CA ARG A 3 21.17 27.62 -49.20
C ARG A 3 21.42 27.53 -47.69
N MET A 4 22.69 27.41 -47.36
CA MET A 4 23.28 27.75 -46.06
C MET A 4 23.04 29.23 -45.75
N VAL A 5 22.74 29.51 -44.47
CA VAL A 5 23.15 30.78 -43.84
C VAL A 5 23.76 30.43 -42.51
N LYS A 6 25.07 30.70 -42.41
CA LYS A 6 25.81 30.84 -41.15
C LYS A 6 25.54 32.20 -40.55
N THR A 7 25.38 32.28 -39.25
CA THR A 7 25.80 33.45 -38.48
C THR A 7 26.31 33.02 -37.10
N THR A 8 27.53 33.36 -36.91
CA THR A 8 28.35 33.43 -35.71
C THR A 8 27.90 34.57 -34.79
N SER A 9 28.01 34.34 -33.52
CA SER A 9 28.22 35.29 -32.39
C SER A 9 27.64 34.65 -31.11
N SER A 10 28.28 34.54 -29.97
CA SER A 10 29.33 35.36 -29.39
C SER A 10 29.84 34.65 -28.14
N LEU A 11 31.13 34.46 -28.09
CA LEU A 11 31.90 34.37 -26.84
C LEU A 11 31.73 35.69 -26.08
N LEU A 12 31.14 35.66 -24.88
CA LEU A 12 31.33 36.65 -23.80
C LEU A 12 30.35 36.37 -22.66
N CYS A 13 30.68 35.41 -21.82
CA CYS A 13 30.15 35.33 -20.43
C CYS A 13 30.88 34.23 -19.65
N SER A 14 32.21 34.32 -19.66
CA SER A 14 33.06 33.51 -18.78
C SER A 14 34.17 34.40 -18.25
N LEU A 15 33.81 35.33 -17.37
CA LEU A 15 34.81 36.05 -16.54
C LEU A 15 34.09 36.96 -15.52
N MET A 16 33.38 36.35 -14.56
CA MET A 16 32.99 37.04 -13.31
C MET A 16 32.47 36.02 -12.28
N LEU A 17 33.35 35.08 -11.89
CA LEU A 17 33.11 34.25 -10.72
C LEU A 17 34.44 33.77 -10.14
N LEU A 18 35.24 34.77 -9.73
CA LEU A 18 36.46 34.53 -8.97
C LEU A 18 36.85 35.86 -8.28
N LEU A 19 36.18 36.12 -7.15
CA LEU A 19 36.61 37.12 -6.14
C LEU A 19 35.58 37.26 -5.01
N VAL A 20 35.45 36.26 -4.19
CA VAL A 20 35.08 36.44 -2.76
C VAL A 20 35.63 35.22 -1.98
N LEU A 21 36.89 35.26 -1.73
CA LEU A 21 37.55 34.53 -0.65
C LEU A 21 38.57 35.51 -0.03
N PHE A 22 38.58 35.53 1.28
CA PHE A 22 39.42 36.30 2.19
C PHE A 22 38.84 37.63 2.71
N SER A 23 38.21 37.51 3.89
CA SER A 23 38.38 38.46 4.99
C SER A 23 37.72 37.84 6.25
N GLY A 24 38.46 37.15 7.03
CA GLY A 24 38.13 36.78 8.41
C GLY A 24 39.24 37.23 9.33
N CYS A 25 39.03 38.34 10.04
CA CYS A 25 39.96 38.85 11.03
C CYS A 25 39.88 38.05 12.32
N LEU A 26 41.02 37.62 12.79
CA LEU A 26 41.33 37.26 14.15
C LEU A 26 41.06 38.45 15.11
N GLN A 27 40.41 38.18 16.20
CA GLN A 27 40.56 38.96 17.43
C GLN A 27 40.75 38.02 18.63
N THR A 28 41.97 37.96 19.08
CA THR A 28 42.40 37.42 20.34
C THR A 28 42.05 38.40 21.46
N ASN A 29 41.38 37.91 22.51
CA ASN A 29 41.43 38.54 23.80
C ASN A 29 41.74 37.47 24.86
N SER A 30 42.91 37.57 25.39
CA SER A 30 43.40 36.89 26.59
C SER A 30 42.75 37.48 27.83
N ASN A 31 42.22 36.63 28.69
CA ASN A 31 42.20 36.90 30.13
C ASN A 31 42.46 35.58 30.87
N ASP A 32 43.63 35.55 31.46
CA ASP A 32 44.06 34.62 32.49
C ASP A 32 43.16 34.72 33.69
N SER A 33 42.68 33.58 34.19
CA SER A 33 42.44 33.38 35.60
C SER A 33 42.62 31.88 35.90
N ASP A 34 43.68 31.67 36.69
CA ASP A 34 44.06 30.40 37.34
C ASP A 34 42.89 29.73 38.03
N ILE A 35 42.63 28.47 37.72
CA ILE A 35 41.87 27.56 38.57
C ILE A 35 42.70 26.30 38.79
N GLU A 36 43.08 26.16 40.03
CA GLU A 36 43.79 25.06 40.67
C GLU A 36 43.07 23.74 40.45
N VAL A 37 43.80 22.73 39.95
CA VAL A 37 43.33 21.35 39.82
C VAL A 37 43.50 20.64 41.15
N THR A 38 42.40 20.26 41.78
CA THR A 38 42.39 19.30 42.88
C THR A 38 41.94 17.94 42.39
N GLU A 39 42.78 16.93 42.59
CA GLU A 39 42.48 15.50 42.39
C GLU A 39 41.33 15.05 43.31
N PRO A 40 40.44 14.13 42.85
CA PRO A 40 39.43 13.54 43.71
C PRO A 40 39.99 12.33 44.47
N GLU A 41 39.81 12.39 45.79
CA GLU A 41 40.07 11.29 46.73
C GLU A 41 39.05 10.15 46.55
N GLU A 42 39.55 8.90 46.70
CA GLU A 42 38.75 7.66 46.73
C GLU A 42 37.85 7.61 47.98
N PRO A 43 36.62 7.08 47.90
CA PRO A 43 35.79 6.88 49.08
C PRO A 43 36.14 5.58 49.82
N VAL A 44 36.40 5.75 51.10
CA VAL A 44 36.61 4.72 52.12
C VAL A 44 35.30 3.96 52.37
N GLN A 45 35.36 2.63 52.37
CA GLN A 45 34.31 1.74 52.81
C GLN A 45 34.14 1.85 54.35
N GLU A 46 32.93 2.17 54.81
CA GLU A 46 32.49 1.96 56.17
C GLU A 46 31.48 0.82 56.26
N GLU A 47 31.91 -0.23 56.93
CA GLU A 47 31.14 -1.36 57.40
C GLU A 47 30.26 -0.90 58.57
N GLN A 48 28.93 -1.00 58.49
CA GLN A 48 28.06 -0.82 59.66
C GLN A 48 27.10 -1.99 59.88
N THR A 49 27.21 -2.45 61.08
CA THR A 49 26.59 -3.56 61.78
C THR A 49 25.08 -3.43 61.97
N ILE A 50 24.48 -4.61 62.01
CA ILE A 50 23.12 -4.99 62.38
C ILE A 50 22.63 -4.38 63.73
N GLY A 51 21.36 -3.93 63.71
CA GLY A 51 20.50 -4.01 64.90
C GLY A 51 19.65 -2.79 65.14
N GLU A 52 18.35 -2.87 64.91
CA GLU A 52 17.29 -2.68 65.89
C GLU A 52 15.92 -2.54 65.22
N THR A 53 15.01 -3.40 65.60
CA THR A 53 13.57 -3.39 65.30
C THR A 53 12.91 -2.15 65.93
N VAL A 54 12.15 -1.40 65.08
CA VAL A 54 11.21 -0.35 65.51
C VAL A 54 9.82 -0.70 65.00
N PRO A 55 8.77 -0.52 65.83
CA PRO A 55 7.45 -1.09 65.57
C PRO A 55 6.60 -0.21 64.64
N GLY A 56 5.84 -0.85 63.80
CA GLY A 56 4.52 -0.49 63.28
C GLY A 56 4.28 0.99 62.93
N GLN A 57 4.58 1.39 61.71
CA GLN A 57 3.79 2.41 61.05
C GLN A 57 2.79 1.72 60.13
N GLN A 58 1.51 1.93 60.40
CA GLN A 58 0.43 1.67 59.45
C GLN A 58 0.75 2.48 58.19
N ILE A 59 1.01 1.78 57.10
CA ILE A 59 0.93 2.37 55.78
C ILE A 59 -0.56 2.68 55.60
N SER A 60 -0.89 3.96 55.65
CA SER A 60 -2.18 4.44 55.14
C SER A 60 -2.29 3.98 53.69
N GLU A 61 -3.39 3.33 53.36
CA GLU A 61 -3.93 3.25 52.04
C GLU A 61 -4.23 4.71 51.61
N GLU A 62 -3.22 5.43 51.14
CA GLU A 62 -3.38 6.69 50.43
C GLU A 62 -3.41 6.35 48.95
N ASP A 63 -4.63 6.47 48.42
CA ASP A 63 -4.99 6.77 47.04
C ASP A 63 -4.02 6.21 45.98
N GLU A 64 -4.22 4.97 45.55
CA GLU A 64 -4.06 4.63 44.16
C GLU A 64 -5.12 5.48 43.39
N GLU A 65 -4.76 6.68 42.97
CA GLU A 65 -5.46 7.35 41.86
C GLU A 65 -5.43 6.35 40.74
N ALA A 66 -6.58 5.79 40.43
CA ALA A 66 -6.74 4.94 39.23
C ALA A 66 -6.23 5.77 38.05
N GLN A 67 -5.09 5.40 37.49
CA GLN A 67 -4.57 6.03 36.27
C GLN A 67 -5.69 5.97 35.23
N GLN A 68 -6.04 7.12 34.71
CA GLN A 68 -7.11 7.21 33.71
C GLN A 68 -6.60 6.51 32.45
N GLU A 69 -7.35 5.51 31.95
CA GLU A 69 -7.07 4.86 30.70
C GLU A 69 -7.14 5.88 29.54
N ILE A 70 -6.20 5.79 28.60
CA ILE A 70 -6.13 6.64 27.41
C ILE A 70 -6.69 5.81 26.24
N PRO A 71 -7.90 6.12 25.75
CA PRO A 71 -8.40 5.49 24.54
C PRO A 71 -7.56 5.93 23.34
N LEU A 72 -7.17 4.98 22.48
CA LEU A 72 -6.22 5.20 21.41
C LEU A 72 -6.56 4.34 20.19
N SER A 73 -6.82 4.97 19.07
CA SER A 73 -6.99 4.28 17.78
C SER A 73 -5.70 4.29 16.98
N ILE A 74 -5.34 3.13 16.40
CA ILE A 74 -4.09 2.97 15.66
C ILE A 74 -4.37 2.35 14.30
N ALA A 75 -3.97 3.03 13.22
CA ALA A 75 -4.05 2.47 11.88
C ALA A 75 -2.94 1.43 11.64
N PHE A 76 -3.30 0.34 10.97
CA PHE A 76 -2.37 -0.68 10.51
C PHE A 76 -2.79 -1.18 9.13
N ILE A 77 -1.80 -1.59 8.32
CA ILE A 77 -2.08 -2.19 7.02
C ILE A 77 -2.61 -3.61 7.21
N VAL A 78 -3.71 -3.91 6.55
CA VAL A 78 -4.38 -5.21 6.65
C VAL A 78 -3.50 -6.31 6.10
N ASP A 79 -3.25 -7.32 6.92
CA ASP A 79 -2.77 -8.62 6.48
C ASP A 79 -3.88 -9.65 6.73
N PRO A 80 -4.61 -10.05 5.69
CA PRO A 80 -5.74 -10.98 5.85
C PRO A 80 -5.35 -12.32 6.46
N GLU A 81 -4.08 -12.75 6.33
CA GLU A 81 -3.58 -14.00 6.93
C GLU A 81 -3.45 -13.90 8.46
N SER A 82 -3.44 -12.69 9.01
CA SER A 82 -3.33 -12.46 10.46
C SER A 82 -4.67 -12.57 11.20
N PHE A 83 -5.81 -12.32 10.53
CA PHE A 83 -7.12 -12.32 11.17
C PHE A 83 -7.49 -13.65 11.81
N GLY A 84 -8.00 -13.57 13.05
CA GLY A 84 -8.40 -14.75 13.84
C GLY A 84 -7.24 -15.65 14.29
N THR A 85 -5.99 -15.26 14.00
CA THR A 85 -4.78 -15.97 14.42
C THR A 85 -4.21 -15.39 15.72
N GLN A 86 -3.10 -15.96 16.19
CA GLN A 86 -2.35 -15.40 17.33
C GLN A 86 -1.65 -14.08 17.00
N ASN A 87 -1.59 -13.71 15.72
CA ASN A 87 -0.98 -12.45 15.24
C ASN A 87 -2.04 -11.40 14.89
N ASP A 88 -3.32 -11.68 15.17
CA ASP A 88 -4.41 -10.73 14.94
C ASP A 88 -4.15 -9.43 15.72
N PRO A 89 -4.06 -8.27 15.04
CA PRO A 89 -3.81 -6.98 15.69
C PRO A 89 -4.82 -6.66 16.80
N ALA A 90 -6.08 -7.05 16.65
CA ALA A 90 -7.12 -6.82 17.67
C ALA A 90 -6.83 -7.60 18.96
N TYR A 91 -6.42 -8.85 18.83
CA TYR A 91 -6.04 -9.65 20.00
C TYR A 91 -4.75 -9.13 20.67
N MET A 92 -3.76 -8.74 19.85
CA MET A 92 -2.49 -8.24 20.35
C MET A 92 -2.60 -6.85 20.97
N ALA A 93 -3.49 -5.99 20.46
CA ALA A 93 -3.79 -4.71 21.07
C ALA A 93 -4.34 -4.86 22.48
N GLN A 94 -5.20 -5.85 22.73
CA GLN A 94 -5.69 -6.15 24.09
C GLN A 94 -4.57 -6.52 25.04
N ILE A 95 -3.56 -7.27 24.58
CA ILE A 95 -2.39 -7.59 25.43
C ILE A 95 -1.64 -6.32 25.82
N ILE A 96 -1.42 -5.39 24.88
CA ILE A 96 -0.77 -4.11 25.20
C ILE A 96 -1.61 -3.31 26.20
N SER A 97 -2.93 -3.26 26.00
CA SER A 97 -3.85 -2.55 26.89
C SER A 97 -3.84 -3.13 28.33
N ASP A 98 -3.72 -4.44 28.49
CA ASP A 98 -3.63 -5.10 29.79
C ASP A 98 -2.34 -4.74 30.56
N PHE A 99 -1.28 -4.28 29.87
CA PHE A 99 0.03 -3.95 30.45
C PHE A 99 0.32 -2.45 30.55
N THR A 100 -0.57 -1.60 30.03
CA THR A 100 -0.38 -0.14 29.96
C THR A 100 -1.66 0.58 30.40
N ILE A 101 -1.60 1.91 30.38
CA ILE A 101 -2.79 2.76 30.49
C ILE A 101 -3.45 3.05 29.13
N LEU A 102 -2.97 2.41 28.05
CA LEU A 102 -3.46 2.62 26.68
C LEU A 102 -4.58 1.62 26.39
N ASP A 103 -5.77 2.11 26.08
CA ASP A 103 -6.90 1.30 25.59
C ASP A 103 -6.91 1.36 24.05
N ILE A 104 -6.24 0.38 23.43
CA ILE A 104 -5.92 0.41 21.99
C ILE A 104 -7.03 -0.24 21.17
N THR A 105 -7.55 0.51 20.21
CA THR A 105 -8.44 0.02 19.17
C THR A 105 -7.70 0.01 17.82
N PRO A 106 -7.41 -1.15 17.24
CA PRO A 106 -6.82 -1.24 15.90
C PRO A 106 -7.81 -0.80 14.82
N TYR A 107 -7.33 -0.02 13.85
CA TYR A 107 -8.09 0.46 12.71
C TYR A 107 -7.45 -0.07 11.42
N PRO A 108 -8.09 -1.00 10.69
CA PRO A 108 -7.52 -1.57 9.48
C PRO A 108 -7.58 -0.59 8.32
N VAL A 109 -6.48 -0.49 7.58
CA VAL A 109 -6.37 0.27 6.32
C VAL A 109 -5.65 -0.56 5.27
N GLU A 110 -5.85 -0.27 4.00
CA GLU A 110 -5.34 -1.09 2.91
C GLU A 110 -4.03 -0.62 2.31
N SER A 111 -3.72 0.65 2.50
CA SER A 111 -2.53 1.27 1.90
C SER A 111 -1.98 2.37 2.77
N GLU A 112 -0.73 2.75 2.49
CA GLU A 112 -0.08 3.89 3.13
C GLU A 112 -0.85 5.19 2.86
N GLU A 113 -1.44 5.34 1.68
CA GLU A 113 -2.25 6.52 1.34
C GLU A 113 -3.52 6.60 2.19
N ALA A 114 -4.22 5.47 2.37
CA ALA A 114 -5.39 5.39 3.25
C ALA A 114 -5.02 5.68 4.70
N MET A 115 -3.83 5.25 5.13
CA MET A 115 -3.29 5.52 6.45
C MET A 115 -3.01 7.02 6.66
N ILE A 116 -2.41 7.69 5.69
CA ILE A 116 -2.18 9.14 5.70
C ILE A 116 -3.50 9.89 5.86
N GLU A 117 -4.50 9.55 5.05
CA GLU A 117 -5.80 10.23 5.09
C GLU A 117 -6.53 9.97 6.42
N SER A 118 -6.48 8.73 6.94
CA SER A 118 -7.10 8.40 8.22
C SER A 118 -6.51 9.23 9.38
N LEU A 119 -5.20 9.41 9.40
CA LEU A 119 -4.52 10.21 10.41
C LEU A 119 -4.75 11.71 10.21
N ARG A 120 -4.70 12.18 8.96
CA ARG A 120 -4.92 13.58 8.59
C ARG A 120 -6.27 14.07 9.08
N PHE A 121 -7.32 13.27 8.94
CA PHE A 121 -8.69 13.64 9.25
C PHE A 121 -9.15 13.18 10.64
N GLY A 122 -8.24 12.66 11.47
CA GLY A 122 -8.53 12.29 12.85
C GLY A 122 -9.43 11.07 13.02
N HIS A 123 -9.48 10.17 12.01
CA HIS A 123 -10.13 8.87 12.15
C HIS A 123 -9.35 7.94 13.06
N VAL A 124 -8.04 8.16 13.12
CA VAL A 124 -7.12 7.46 14.02
C VAL A 124 -6.23 8.45 14.73
N ASP A 125 -5.76 8.07 15.91
CA ASP A 125 -4.85 8.90 16.73
C ASP A 125 -3.40 8.70 16.33
N LEU A 126 -3.03 7.48 15.95
CA LEU A 126 -1.67 7.10 15.56
C LEU A 126 -1.67 6.23 14.31
N ALA A 127 -0.56 6.31 13.56
CA ALA A 127 -0.31 5.44 12.43
C ALA A 127 1.18 5.13 12.30
N MET A 128 1.52 3.86 12.07
CA MET A 128 2.89 3.45 11.79
C MET A 128 3.12 3.50 10.29
N MET A 129 3.93 4.44 9.83
CA MET A 129 4.14 4.72 8.42
C MET A 129 5.58 4.48 7.99
N ASP A 130 5.79 4.10 6.74
CA ASP A 130 7.11 4.02 6.14
C ASP A 130 7.76 5.42 5.99
N ALA A 131 9.02 5.47 5.56
CA ALA A 131 9.75 6.71 5.41
C ALA A 131 9.11 7.70 4.42
N ALA A 132 8.61 7.19 3.28
CA ALA A 132 8.03 8.04 2.24
C ALA A 132 6.71 8.64 2.72
N SER A 133 5.82 7.80 3.24
CA SER A 133 4.51 8.19 3.77
C SER A 133 4.63 9.12 4.97
N SER A 134 5.56 8.85 5.89
CA SER A 134 5.87 9.72 7.03
C SER A 134 6.38 11.10 6.57
N TRP A 135 7.31 11.11 5.61
CA TRP A 135 7.86 12.35 5.08
C TRP A 135 6.80 13.18 4.36
N MET A 136 5.95 12.56 3.54
CA MET A 136 4.84 13.22 2.84
C MET A 136 3.81 13.77 3.81
N SER A 137 3.42 12.98 4.80
CA SER A 137 2.50 13.37 5.88
C SER A 137 3.00 14.61 6.63
N TRP A 138 4.29 14.63 6.96
CA TRP A 138 4.90 15.77 7.62
C TRP A 138 4.96 17.01 6.73
N LYS A 139 5.42 16.87 5.48
CA LYS A 139 5.63 18.03 4.59
C LYS A 139 4.35 18.64 4.06
N ASN A 140 3.31 17.82 3.81
CA ASN A 140 2.10 18.28 3.15
C ASN A 140 0.95 18.57 4.14
N TYR A 141 0.94 17.90 5.29
CA TYR A 141 -0.19 17.94 6.23
C TYR A 141 0.21 18.28 7.67
N ASP A 142 1.46 18.66 7.92
CA ASP A 142 1.99 19.01 9.26
C ASP A 142 1.85 17.90 10.31
N LEU A 143 1.62 16.63 9.88
CA LEU A 143 1.62 15.50 10.79
C LEU A 143 3.01 15.32 11.40
N GLN A 144 3.08 14.83 12.63
CA GLN A 144 4.33 14.80 13.39
C GLN A 144 4.76 13.39 13.74
N VAL A 145 6.08 13.16 13.78
CA VAL A 145 6.68 11.94 14.32
C VAL A 145 6.60 11.94 15.82
N LEU A 146 6.03 10.89 16.40
CA LEU A 146 6.03 10.64 17.84
C LEU A 146 7.22 9.77 18.25
N LEU A 147 7.43 8.67 17.55
CA LEU A 147 8.47 7.67 17.80
C LEU A 147 8.99 7.13 16.46
N ALA A 148 10.23 6.65 16.45
CA ALA A 148 10.79 5.90 15.34
C ALA A 148 10.92 4.42 15.68
N ASP A 149 10.75 3.57 14.68
CA ASP A 149 11.06 2.15 14.74
C ASP A 149 12.54 1.93 15.05
N GLN A 150 12.81 0.99 15.92
CA GLN A 150 14.15 0.62 16.33
C GLN A 150 14.60 -0.67 15.65
N GLU A 151 15.44 -0.52 14.67
CA GLU A 151 16.13 -1.62 13.99
C GLU A 151 17.16 -2.32 14.88
N ASN A 152 17.65 -3.46 14.40
CA ASN A 152 18.76 -4.17 15.02
C ASN A 152 19.89 -3.23 15.42
N TYR A 153 20.37 -3.35 16.67
CA TYR A 153 21.40 -2.49 17.26
C TYR A 153 20.96 -1.03 17.53
N GLY A 154 19.66 -0.74 17.58
CA GLY A 154 19.13 0.60 17.92
C GLY A 154 19.24 1.62 16.79
N ARG A 155 19.42 1.18 15.54
CA ARG A 155 19.38 2.08 14.38
C ARG A 155 17.95 2.53 14.12
N THR A 156 17.79 3.79 13.70
CA THR A 156 16.52 4.37 13.26
C THR A 156 16.55 4.71 11.76
N TYR A 157 17.30 3.93 10.99
CA TYR A 157 17.42 4.07 9.53
C TYR A 157 17.86 2.76 8.88
N TYR A 158 17.52 2.61 7.61
CA TYR A 158 17.96 1.53 6.72
C TYR A 158 18.90 2.10 5.65
N ASN A 159 19.89 1.32 5.21
CA ASN A 159 20.64 1.66 4.01
C ASN A 159 19.99 0.97 2.81
N SER A 160 19.67 1.75 1.77
CA SER A 160 19.21 1.23 0.48
C SER A 160 20.39 0.88 -0.37
N ASN A 161 20.51 -0.38 -0.78
CA ASN A 161 21.63 -0.89 -1.59
C ASN A 161 21.12 -1.68 -2.80
N ALA A 162 21.92 -1.71 -3.85
CA ALA A 162 21.76 -2.72 -4.88
C ALA A 162 22.60 -3.95 -4.53
N TRP A 163 22.01 -5.12 -4.70
CA TRP A 163 22.69 -6.39 -4.59
C TRP A 163 22.67 -7.10 -5.94
N VAL A 164 23.79 -7.67 -6.33
CA VAL A 164 23.97 -8.40 -7.59
C VAL A 164 24.67 -9.74 -7.32
N LYS A 165 24.64 -10.66 -8.28
CA LYS A 165 25.46 -11.85 -8.18
C LYS A 165 26.92 -11.50 -8.31
N SER A 166 27.80 -12.13 -7.50
CA SER A 166 29.25 -11.83 -7.45
C SER A 166 29.97 -12.13 -8.77
N ASP A 167 29.41 -12.98 -9.63
CA ASP A 167 29.94 -13.30 -10.96
C ASP A 167 29.39 -12.41 -12.09
N SER A 168 28.58 -11.39 -11.77
CA SER A 168 28.00 -10.48 -12.76
C SER A 168 29.00 -9.43 -13.29
N ASP A 169 28.66 -8.84 -14.45
CA ASP A 169 29.43 -7.72 -15.02
C ASP A 169 29.45 -6.52 -14.06
N ILE A 170 28.33 -6.26 -13.39
CA ILE A 170 28.17 -5.16 -12.44
C ILE A 170 29.09 -5.35 -11.23
N ALA A 171 29.16 -6.57 -10.69
CA ALA A 171 30.08 -6.92 -9.60
C ALA A 171 31.55 -6.71 -10.03
N THR A 172 31.90 -7.08 -11.26
CA THR A 172 33.25 -6.90 -11.82
C THR A 172 33.64 -5.41 -11.85
N TYR A 173 32.75 -4.51 -12.30
CA TYR A 173 32.97 -3.06 -12.30
C TYR A 173 33.09 -2.50 -10.88
N HIS A 174 32.41 -3.05 -9.92
CA HIS A 174 32.54 -2.64 -8.52
C HIS A 174 33.88 -3.06 -7.89
N ILE A 175 34.41 -4.25 -8.24
CA ILE A 175 35.64 -4.81 -7.64
C ILE A 175 36.91 -4.22 -8.22
N ASP A 176 36.89 -3.80 -9.48
CA ASP A 176 38.13 -3.39 -10.20
C ASP A 176 38.76 -2.12 -9.63
N ASN A 177 38.06 -1.36 -8.78
CA ASN A 177 38.47 -0.10 -8.17
C ASN A 177 39.02 0.94 -9.18
N ASP A 178 38.61 0.85 -10.43
CA ASP A 178 38.94 1.87 -11.43
C ASP A 178 37.92 3.03 -11.27
N PRO A 179 38.36 4.26 -10.97
CA PRO A 179 37.45 5.38 -10.85
C PRO A 179 36.73 5.77 -12.16
N LEU A 180 37.09 5.14 -13.27
CA LEU A 180 36.47 5.32 -14.59
C LEU A 180 35.33 4.30 -14.83
N THR A 181 35.26 3.26 -14.01
CA THR A 181 34.22 2.27 -14.05
C THR A 181 33.23 2.51 -12.91
N ASP A 182 31.95 2.61 -13.27
CA ASP A 182 30.87 2.86 -12.34
C ASP A 182 29.83 1.76 -12.48
N PRO A 183 29.60 0.93 -11.46
CA PRO A 183 28.66 -0.20 -11.55
C PRO A 183 27.23 0.26 -11.88
N PHE A 184 26.79 1.45 -11.46
CA PHE A 184 25.45 1.97 -11.74
C PHE A 184 25.26 2.32 -13.23
N SER A 185 26.32 2.60 -13.96
CA SER A 185 26.26 2.83 -15.42
C SER A 185 25.83 1.60 -16.23
N LEU A 186 25.86 0.42 -15.62
CA LEU A 186 25.45 -0.84 -16.23
C LEU A 186 23.99 -1.23 -15.94
N PHE A 187 23.22 -0.38 -15.23
CA PHE A 187 21.84 -0.73 -14.85
C PHE A 187 20.84 -0.59 -16.00
N GLU A 188 21.14 0.23 -17.01
CA GLU A 188 20.27 0.39 -18.18
C GLU A 188 19.95 -0.97 -18.83
N GLY A 189 18.67 -1.29 -18.96
CA GLY A 189 18.17 -2.54 -19.53
C GLY A 189 18.42 -3.79 -18.66
N LYS A 190 18.79 -3.65 -17.38
CA LYS A 190 18.89 -4.77 -16.44
C LYS A 190 17.55 -5.08 -15.83
N LYS A 191 17.35 -6.37 -15.51
CA LYS A 191 16.12 -6.89 -14.87
C LYS A 191 16.14 -6.55 -13.38
N PRO A 192 15.23 -5.68 -12.90
CA PRO A 192 15.19 -5.29 -11.50
C PRO A 192 14.43 -6.31 -10.65
N CYS A 193 14.85 -6.49 -9.41
CA CYS A 193 14.08 -7.12 -8.35
C CYS A 193 13.71 -6.04 -7.33
N HIS A 194 12.52 -5.46 -7.46
CA HIS A 194 11.96 -4.50 -6.52
C HIS A 194 11.27 -5.22 -5.36
N THR A 195 11.13 -4.54 -4.22
CA THR A 195 10.41 -5.06 -3.05
C THR A 195 8.90 -4.89 -3.14
N GLY A 196 8.44 -3.87 -3.88
CA GLY A 196 7.04 -3.52 -4.08
C GLY A 196 6.89 -2.10 -4.61
N TRP A 197 5.66 -1.73 -4.97
CA TRP A 197 5.35 -0.37 -5.42
C TRP A 197 5.47 0.62 -4.26
N PHE A 198 6.09 1.75 -4.49
CA PHE A 198 6.35 2.83 -3.52
C PHE A 198 7.21 2.46 -2.31
N ASP A 199 7.75 1.25 -2.22
CA ASP A 199 8.68 0.92 -1.14
C ASP A 199 9.88 1.88 -1.13
N SER A 200 10.16 2.46 0.03
CA SER A 200 11.19 3.49 0.18
C SER A 200 12.59 3.00 -0.17
N VAL A 201 12.96 1.81 0.31
CA VAL A 201 14.31 1.25 0.16
C VAL A 201 14.48 0.51 -1.16
N GLY A 202 13.45 -0.24 -1.57
CA GLY A 202 13.51 -1.11 -2.75
C GLY A 202 13.10 -0.46 -4.06
N MET A 203 12.57 0.79 -4.02
CA MET A 203 12.15 1.49 -5.22
C MET A 203 12.46 2.99 -5.20
N LEU A 204 11.94 3.75 -4.23
CA LEU A 204 11.99 5.21 -4.29
C LEU A 204 13.41 5.75 -4.14
N LEU A 205 14.21 5.27 -3.19
CA LEU A 205 15.60 5.69 -3.02
C LEU A 205 16.48 5.31 -4.20
N PRO A 206 16.46 4.05 -4.71
CA PRO A 206 17.18 3.69 -5.92
C PRO A 206 16.85 4.59 -7.12
N MET A 207 15.54 4.77 -7.40
CA MET A 207 15.11 5.58 -8.53
C MET A 207 15.46 7.07 -8.34
N GLY A 208 15.24 7.60 -7.12
CA GLY A 208 15.62 8.98 -6.80
C GLY A 208 17.12 9.25 -6.94
N PHE A 209 17.98 8.28 -6.59
CA PHE A 209 19.42 8.33 -6.80
C PHE A 209 19.77 8.28 -8.29
N LEU A 210 19.22 7.31 -9.04
CA LEU A 210 19.50 7.14 -10.46
C LEU A 210 19.07 8.36 -11.30
N LEU A 211 17.91 8.93 -10.99
CA LEU A 211 17.41 10.15 -11.61
C LEU A 211 18.23 11.38 -11.20
N GLY A 212 18.52 11.53 -9.91
CA GLY A 212 19.25 12.68 -9.38
C GLY A 212 20.69 12.80 -9.88
N LEU A 213 21.33 11.67 -10.15
CA LEU A 213 22.69 11.62 -10.73
C LEU A 213 22.71 11.52 -12.26
N GLY A 214 21.53 11.43 -12.90
CA GLY A 214 21.39 11.44 -14.35
C GLY A 214 21.73 10.11 -15.03
N TYR A 215 21.67 8.99 -14.31
CA TYR A 215 21.72 7.65 -14.93
C TYR A 215 20.43 7.36 -15.68
N ALA A 216 19.27 7.70 -15.07
CA ALA A 216 17.96 7.60 -15.67
C ALA A 216 17.39 9.00 -16.00
N ASN A 217 16.46 9.06 -16.95
CA ASN A 217 15.72 10.27 -17.28
C ASN A 217 14.22 10.00 -17.07
N VAL A 218 13.48 11.04 -16.65
CA VAL A 218 12.04 10.91 -16.50
C VAL A 218 11.38 10.64 -17.86
N ALA A 219 10.66 9.54 -17.96
CA ALA A 219 9.80 9.21 -19.09
C ALA A 219 8.37 9.65 -18.79
N GLY A 220 7.87 10.68 -19.48
CA GLY A 220 6.55 11.27 -19.25
C GLY A 220 6.58 12.66 -18.63
N ASP A 221 5.50 13.03 -17.93
CA ASP A 221 5.41 14.32 -17.23
C ASP A 221 6.14 14.26 -15.88
N PRO A 222 7.14 15.11 -15.63
CA PRO A 222 7.86 15.10 -14.35
C PRO A 222 7.01 15.50 -13.13
N ASN A 223 5.81 16.06 -13.34
CA ASN A 223 4.88 16.39 -12.27
C ASN A 223 3.79 15.32 -12.06
N ASP A 224 3.80 14.25 -12.83
CA ASP A 224 2.83 13.17 -12.75
C ASP A 224 3.46 11.91 -12.15
N ILE A 225 2.86 11.40 -11.07
CA ILE A 225 3.33 10.18 -10.38
C ILE A 225 3.24 8.94 -11.27
N GLU A 226 2.30 8.90 -12.22
CA GLU A 226 2.19 7.80 -13.18
C GLU A 226 3.45 7.69 -14.07
N SER A 227 4.19 8.78 -14.24
CA SER A 227 5.47 8.78 -14.97
C SER A 227 6.58 7.99 -14.28
N LEU A 228 6.45 7.66 -12.99
CA LEU A 228 7.43 6.82 -12.29
C LEU A 228 7.49 5.41 -12.90
N LEU A 229 6.34 4.79 -13.15
CA LEU A 229 6.28 3.47 -13.78
C LEU A 229 6.93 3.49 -15.18
N PHE A 230 6.56 4.46 -16.01
CA PHE A 230 7.15 4.60 -17.35
C PHE A 230 8.66 4.85 -17.30
N THR A 231 9.13 5.61 -16.30
CA THR A 231 10.55 5.88 -16.08
C THR A 231 11.32 4.60 -15.71
N ILE A 232 10.75 3.77 -14.84
CA ILE A 232 11.34 2.47 -14.47
C ILE A 232 11.44 1.57 -15.72
N GLN A 233 10.36 1.45 -16.48
CA GLN A 233 10.30 0.62 -17.70
C GLN A 233 11.17 1.12 -18.86
N ASP A 234 11.42 2.43 -18.95
CA ASP A 234 12.30 3.01 -19.98
C ASP A 234 13.79 2.80 -19.66
N PHE A 235 14.13 2.81 -18.36
CA PHE A 235 15.53 2.68 -17.93
C PHE A 235 15.93 1.24 -17.60
N LEU A 236 15.07 0.49 -16.88
CA LEU A 236 15.28 -0.92 -16.54
C LEU A 236 14.43 -1.82 -17.45
N ASP A 237 14.67 -3.13 -17.42
CA ASP A 237 13.76 -4.08 -18.07
C ASP A 237 12.44 -4.14 -17.28
N ASP A 238 11.30 -4.34 -17.96
CA ASP A 238 9.98 -4.49 -17.33
C ASP A 238 9.68 -5.93 -16.89
N ASP A 239 10.61 -6.86 -17.08
CA ASP A 239 10.54 -8.26 -16.66
C ASP A 239 11.69 -8.59 -15.66
N PRO A 240 11.41 -8.97 -14.41
CA PRO A 240 10.08 -9.20 -13.81
C PRO A 240 9.32 -7.90 -13.50
N PRO A 241 7.98 -7.94 -13.51
CA PRO A 241 7.18 -6.80 -13.10
C PRO A 241 7.40 -6.47 -11.63
N ILE A 242 7.05 -5.25 -11.22
CA ILE A 242 7.08 -4.85 -9.81
C ILE A 242 6.18 -5.80 -9.01
N PRO A 243 6.70 -6.46 -7.98
CA PRO A 243 5.94 -7.46 -7.24
C PRO A 243 4.88 -6.83 -6.33
N GLU A 244 3.85 -7.59 -6.07
CA GLU A 244 2.72 -7.21 -5.25
C GLU A 244 2.68 -8.00 -3.95
N ALA A 245 1.99 -7.46 -2.96
CA ALA A 245 1.82 -8.13 -1.67
C ALA A 245 1.28 -9.55 -1.85
N GLY A 246 1.80 -10.50 -1.08
CA GLY A 246 1.44 -11.91 -1.16
C GLY A 246 2.03 -12.67 -2.34
N THR A 247 2.84 -12.03 -3.20
CA THR A 247 3.55 -12.74 -4.28
C THR A 247 4.93 -13.21 -3.84
N LYS A 248 5.44 -14.22 -4.49
CA LYS A 248 6.72 -14.89 -4.17
C LYS A 248 7.94 -13.94 -4.16
N TYR A 249 7.89 -12.84 -4.91
CA TYR A 249 9.00 -11.88 -5.02
C TYR A 249 8.77 -10.57 -4.26
N TYR A 250 7.67 -10.47 -3.51
CA TYR A 250 7.35 -9.28 -2.71
C TYR A 250 8.21 -9.15 -1.46
N GLY A 251 8.51 -7.92 -1.06
CA GLY A 251 9.31 -7.58 0.11
C GLY A 251 10.79 -7.87 -0.06
N TYR A 252 11.57 -7.66 1.00
CA TYR A 252 13.03 -7.78 0.94
C TYR A 252 13.49 -9.22 0.64
N SER A 253 12.91 -10.20 1.33
CA SER A 253 13.21 -11.61 1.07
C SER A 253 12.81 -12.03 -0.34
N GLY A 254 11.68 -11.52 -0.84
CA GLY A 254 11.18 -11.79 -2.19
C GLY A 254 12.09 -11.21 -3.27
N ALA A 255 12.52 -9.97 -3.13
CA ALA A 255 13.47 -9.34 -4.06
C ALA A 255 14.84 -10.06 -4.05
N LEU A 256 15.34 -10.49 -2.88
CA LEU A 256 16.54 -11.32 -2.78
C LEU A 256 16.35 -12.68 -3.46
N ARG A 257 15.18 -13.30 -3.30
CA ARG A 257 14.82 -14.55 -3.99
C ARG A 257 14.76 -14.37 -5.50
N CYS A 258 14.21 -13.28 -6.01
CA CYS A 258 14.20 -12.93 -7.43
C CYS A 258 15.61 -12.91 -8.02
N LEU A 259 16.57 -12.28 -7.32
CA LEU A 259 18.00 -12.30 -7.70
C LEU A 259 18.58 -13.73 -7.64
N SER A 260 18.30 -14.47 -6.58
CA SER A 260 18.84 -15.83 -6.36
C SER A 260 18.36 -16.81 -7.41
N ASP A 261 17.06 -16.80 -7.74
CA ASP A 261 16.45 -17.62 -8.78
C ASP A 261 16.95 -17.26 -10.20
N GLY A 262 17.61 -16.10 -10.37
CA GLY A 262 18.09 -15.59 -11.65
C GLY A 262 16.98 -15.00 -12.53
N THR A 263 15.83 -14.66 -11.92
CA THR A 263 14.74 -13.95 -12.57
C THR A 263 15.13 -12.51 -12.86
N GLY A 264 15.88 -11.86 -11.93
CA GLY A 264 16.43 -10.53 -12.11
C GLY A 264 17.96 -10.49 -12.00
N ASP A 265 18.55 -9.37 -12.43
CA ASP A 265 19.99 -9.11 -12.47
C ASP A 265 20.46 -8.28 -11.25
N VAL A 266 19.56 -7.47 -10.69
CA VAL A 266 19.86 -6.56 -9.58
C VAL A 266 18.66 -6.51 -8.61
N ALA A 267 18.92 -6.68 -7.31
CA ALA A 267 17.93 -6.53 -6.26
C ALA A 267 18.15 -5.23 -5.50
N PHE A 268 17.07 -4.46 -5.30
CA PHE A 268 17.07 -3.25 -4.50
C PHE A 268 16.50 -3.55 -3.12
N ILE A 269 17.39 -3.69 -2.12
CA ILE A 269 17.04 -4.18 -0.78
C ILE A 269 17.93 -3.50 0.28
N GLN A 270 17.64 -3.76 1.55
CA GLN A 270 18.45 -3.29 2.67
C GLN A 270 19.84 -3.93 2.70
N ASP A 271 20.78 -3.23 3.32
CA ASP A 271 22.15 -3.71 3.53
C ASP A 271 22.23 -5.02 4.32
N SER A 272 21.30 -5.25 5.26
CA SER A 272 21.27 -6.45 6.10
C SER A 272 20.54 -7.64 5.50
N THR A 273 19.82 -7.49 4.39
CA THR A 273 18.86 -8.49 3.89
C THR A 273 19.53 -9.87 3.61
N VAL A 274 20.75 -9.90 3.07
CA VAL A 274 21.45 -11.16 2.81
C VAL A 274 21.81 -11.86 4.13
N ASP A 275 22.28 -11.10 5.12
CA ASP A 275 22.63 -11.64 6.45
C ASP A 275 21.38 -12.13 7.17
N ASP A 276 20.25 -11.42 7.05
CA ASP A 276 18.99 -11.73 7.75
C ASP A 276 18.34 -13.03 7.22
N TYR A 277 18.44 -13.29 5.92
CA TYR A 277 17.72 -14.40 5.28
C TYR A 277 18.62 -15.55 4.81
N CYS A 278 19.86 -15.30 4.41
CA CYS A 278 20.73 -16.26 3.73
C CYS A 278 22.04 -16.56 4.45
N SER A 279 22.26 -16.08 5.68
CA SER A 279 23.48 -16.39 6.42
C SER A 279 23.57 -17.88 6.82
N GLU A 280 24.79 -18.44 6.81
CA GLU A 280 25.05 -19.83 7.14
C GLU A 280 24.81 -20.19 8.62
N ASP A 281 24.76 -19.19 9.51
CA ASP A 281 24.53 -19.37 10.95
C ASP A 281 23.04 -19.59 11.29
N GLY A 282 22.14 -19.39 10.34
CA GLY A 282 20.69 -19.57 10.48
C GLY A 282 20.27 -21.05 10.39
N GLN A 283 19.60 -21.57 11.44
CA GLN A 283 19.09 -22.96 11.44
C GLN A 283 17.99 -23.23 10.39
N ASN A 284 17.53 -22.20 9.65
CA ASN A 284 16.42 -22.27 8.69
C ASN A 284 16.70 -21.47 7.40
N THR A 285 17.92 -21.49 6.86
CA THR A 285 18.22 -20.84 5.58
C THR A 285 17.31 -21.40 4.47
N PRO A 286 16.52 -20.57 3.77
CA PRO A 286 15.65 -21.00 2.69
C PRO A 286 16.45 -21.70 1.56
N SER A 287 15.84 -22.71 0.95
CA SER A 287 16.49 -23.50 -0.11
C SER A 287 16.79 -22.70 -1.39
N TRP A 288 16.18 -21.54 -1.56
CA TRP A 288 16.43 -20.64 -2.69
C TRP A 288 17.63 -19.70 -2.49
N CYS A 289 18.16 -19.57 -1.26
CA CYS A 289 19.36 -18.77 -1.02
C CYS A 289 20.58 -19.33 -1.75
N LEU A 290 21.35 -18.43 -2.37
CA LEU A 290 22.73 -18.72 -2.79
C LEU A 290 23.65 -18.66 -1.56
N PRO A 291 24.87 -19.24 -1.63
CA PRO A 291 25.90 -18.97 -0.65
C PRO A 291 26.15 -17.45 -0.50
N GLU A 292 26.40 -16.97 0.71
CA GLU A 292 26.59 -15.54 1.02
C GLU A 292 27.68 -14.89 0.13
N ASP A 293 28.78 -15.59 -0.13
CA ASP A 293 29.86 -15.14 -1.01
C ASP A 293 29.44 -14.98 -2.50
N ASP A 294 28.32 -15.56 -2.90
CA ASP A 294 27.80 -15.44 -4.27
C ASP A 294 26.96 -14.16 -4.47
N TYR A 295 26.74 -13.36 -3.42
CA TYR A 295 26.14 -12.04 -3.50
C TYR A 295 27.22 -10.95 -3.38
N MET A 296 26.97 -9.81 -4.04
CA MET A 296 27.81 -8.62 -3.97
C MET A 296 26.94 -7.40 -3.69
N MET A 297 27.19 -6.74 -2.57
CA MET A 297 26.56 -5.45 -2.24
C MET A 297 27.29 -4.32 -2.94
N LEU A 298 26.56 -3.45 -3.64
CA LEU A 298 27.07 -2.23 -4.24
C LEU A 298 27.02 -1.05 -3.26
N PRO A 299 27.65 0.09 -3.57
CA PRO A 299 27.54 1.29 -2.74
C PRO A 299 26.09 1.69 -2.51
N THR A 300 25.82 2.24 -1.32
CA THR A 300 24.46 2.65 -0.93
C THR A 300 23.93 3.79 -1.81
N PHE A 301 22.66 3.72 -2.14
CA PHE A 301 21.91 4.83 -2.75
C PHE A 301 21.65 5.96 -1.76
N GLY A 302 21.51 5.62 -0.48
CA GLY A 302 21.20 6.56 0.58
C GLY A 302 20.60 5.83 1.78
N ARG A 303 20.17 6.65 2.76
CA ARG A 303 19.51 6.15 3.96
C ARG A 303 18.04 6.49 3.92
N SER A 304 17.21 5.48 4.16
CA SER A 304 15.81 5.66 4.50
C SER A 304 15.69 5.78 6.01
N PRO A 305 14.95 6.75 6.55
CA PRO A 305 14.48 6.65 7.93
C PRO A 305 13.80 5.30 8.16
N SER A 306 13.87 4.77 9.36
CA SER A 306 13.00 3.66 9.76
C SER A 306 11.54 4.13 9.82
N ASN A 307 10.61 3.18 9.90
CA ASN A 307 9.20 3.52 10.03
C ASN A 307 8.98 4.46 11.22
N ALA A 308 8.02 5.36 11.09
CA ALA A 308 7.70 6.33 12.12
C ALA A 308 6.26 6.17 12.62
N LEU A 309 6.10 6.19 13.93
CA LEU A 309 4.79 6.34 14.56
C LEU A 309 4.38 7.81 14.45
N MET A 310 3.43 8.09 13.59
CA MET A 310 2.95 9.43 13.27
C MET A 310 1.68 9.77 14.07
N PHE A 311 1.46 11.04 14.32
CA PHE A 311 0.23 11.57 14.92
C PHE A 311 -0.14 12.93 14.33
N ASN A 312 -1.40 13.33 14.50
CA ASN A 312 -1.89 14.64 14.11
C ASN A 312 -1.96 15.54 15.36
N PRO A 313 -1.16 16.63 15.43
CA PRO A 313 -1.16 17.52 16.60
C PRO A 313 -2.45 18.35 16.73
N GLU A 314 -3.34 18.36 15.74
CA GLU A 314 -4.65 19.01 15.85
C GLU A 314 -5.64 18.16 16.68
N TYR A 315 -5.47 16.82 16.69
CA TYR A 315 -6.37 15.89 17.39
C TYR A 315 -5.77 15.29 18.65
N LEU A 316 -4.46 15.13 18.71
CA LEU A 316 -3.75 14.57 19.87
C LEU A 316 -2.88 15.63 20.52
N ASP A 317 -3.22 16.03 21.75
CA ASP A 317 -2.47 17.06 22.45
C ASP A 317 -1.09 16.58 22.95
N SER A 318 -0.21 17.52 23.26
CA SER A 318 1.18 17.24 23.61
C SER A 318 1.36 16.51 24.94
N GLU A 319 0.43 16.61 25.87
CA GLU A 319 0.52 15.93 27.17
C GLU A 319 0.16 14.45 26.99
N ILE A 320 -0.90 14.17 26.25
CA ILE A 320 -1.33 12.79 25.91
C ILE A 320 -0.28 12.12 25.03
N SER A 321 0.21 12.80 23.99
CA SER A 321 1.23 12.23 23.09
C SER A 321 2.52 11.87 23.82
N GLN A 322 2.92 12.67 24.82
CA GLN A 322 4.06 12.34 25.66
C GLN A 322 3.80 11.10 26.51
N GLN A 323 2.63 10.96 27.12
CA GLN A 323 2.28 9.78 27.94
C GLN A 323 2.27 8.51 27.08
N ILE A 324 1.69 8.58 25.88
CA ILE A 324 1.73 7.47 24.91
C ILE A 324 3.17 7.08 24.57
N SER A 325 4.01 8.08 24.27
CA SER A 325 5.43 7.85 23.96
C SER A 325 6.16 7.15 25.11
N GLU A 326 5.97 7.62 26.36
CA GLU A 326 6.59 7.02 27.53
C GLU A 326 6.16 5.57 27.75
N GLU A 327 4.87 5.26 27.56
CA GLU A 327 4.35 3.90 27.70
C GLU A 327 4.87 2.96 26.61
N LEU A 328 4.85 3.38 25.33
CA LEU A 328 5.32 2.56 24.22
C LEU A 328 6.84 2.31 24.28
N VAL A 329 7.63 3.32 24.65
CA VAL A 329 9.08 3.15 24.87
C VAL A 329 9.35 2.21 26.04
N ARG A 330 8.54 2.25 27.10
CA ARG A 330 8.65 1.34 28.24
C ARG A 330 8.42 -0.12 27.86
N LEU A 331 7.53 -0.39 26.90
CA LEU A 331 7.26 -1.74 26.40
C LEU A 331 8.43 -2.27 25.56
N SER A 332 9.18 -1.39 24.90
CA SER A 332 10.34 -1.77 24.11
C SER A 332 11.39 -2.47 24.98
N GLY A 333 11.85 -3.64 24.55
CA GLY A 333 12.82 -4.45 25.29
C GLY A 333 12.21 -5.35 26.37
N ILE A 334 10.89 -5.45 26.46
CA ILE A 334 10.19 -6.49 27.20
C ILE A 334 9.90 -7.63 26.25
N SER A 335 10.65 -8.73 26.33
CA SER A 335 10.56 -9.84 25.38
C SER A 335 9.16 -10.48 25.26
N ASP A 336 8.35 -10.42 26.31
CA ASP A 336 6.97 -10.89 26.29
C ASP A 336 6.03 -9.96 25.48
N MET A 337 6.47 -8.73 25.16
CA MET A 337 5.75 -7.75 24.37
C MET A 337 6.19 -7.69 22.90
N ASP A 338 7.33 -8.29 22.56
CA ASP A 338 7.91 -8.21 21.21
C ASP A 338 6.90 -8.60 20.14
N GLN A 339 6.14 -9.69 20.36
CA GLN A 339 5.15 -10.15 19.39
C GLN A 339 3.94 -9.20 19.32
N ALA A 340 3.46 -8.68 20.43
CA ALA A 340 2.34 -7.77 20.45
C ALA A 340 2.69 -6.44 19.75
N LEU A 341 3.86 -5.89 20.04
CA LEU A 341 4.35 -4.68 19.38
C LEU A 341 4.53 -4.91 17.87
N LYS A 342 5.07 -6.10 17.47
CA LYS A 342 5.25 -6.44 16.07
C LYS A 342 3.92 -6.59 15.34
N SER A 343 2.89 -7.17 15.95
CA SER A 343 1.59 -7.37 15.31
C SER A 343 0.77 -6.07 15.20
N VAL A 344 0.90 -5.15 16.16
CA VAL A 344 0.14 -3.89 16.19
C VAL A 344 0.87 -2.76 15.46
N PHE A 345 2.19 -2.65 15.65
CA PHE A 345 3.00 -1.54 15.15
C PHE A 345 4.05 -1.94 14.11
N GLY A 346 4.22 -3.23 13.82
CA GLY A 346 5.25 -3.71 12.91
C GLY A 346 6.68 -3.64 13.47
N THR A 347 6.86 -3.29 14.75
CA THR A 347 8.19 -3.12 15.39
C THR A 347 8.29 -3.88 16.71
N THR A 348 9.51 -4.15 17.15
CA THR A 348 9.82 -4.68 18.50
C THR A 348 10.38 -3.61 19.45
N GLY A 349 10.59 -2.39 18.97
CA GLY A 349 11.14 -1.33 19.80
C GLY A 349 10.97 0.06 19.22
N PHE A 350 10.89 1.04 20.08
CA PHE A 350 10.72 2.45 19.75
C PHE A 350 11.86 3.31 20.27
N THR A 351 12.23 4.30 19.47
CA THR A 351 13.18 5.35 19.85
C THR A 351 12.48 6.72 19.80
N PRO A 352 12.51 7.52 20.88
CA PRO A 352 11.99 8.89 20.83
C PRO A 352 12.74 9.74 19.81
N THR A 353 12.00 10.44 18.97
CA THR A 353 12.55 11.34 17.96
C THR A 353 11.53 12.43 17.61
N ASN A 354 11.80 13.21 16.58
CA ASN A 354 10.87 14.18 16.04
C ASN A 354 11.01 14.26 14.51
N SER A 355 10.02 14.87 13.86
CA SER A 355 9.95 14.92 12.38
C SER A 355 11.21 15.51 11.73
N LEU A 356 11.79 16.57 12.32
CA LEU A 356 12.96 17.22 11.76
C LEU A 356 14.20 16.33 11.84
N GLU A 357 14.44 15.69 13.00
CA GLU A 357 15.61 14.83 13.21
C GLU A 357 15.52 13.54 12.38
N HIS A 358 14.30 13.00 12.27
CA HIS A 358 14.09 11.71 11.65
C HIS A 358 13.96 11.80 10.13
N LEU A 359 13.20 12.78 9.59
CA LEU A 359 12.76 12.80 8.18
C LEU A 359 13.50 13.81 7.29
N GLU A 360 14.17 14.85 7.82
CA GLU A 360 14.73 15.93 6.99
C GLU A 360 15.76 15.42 5.97
N GLY A 361 16.59 14.45 6.35
CA GLY A 361 17.62 13.90 5.47
C GLY A 361 17.10 13.11 4.26
N TYR A 362 15.85 12.68 4.29
CA TYR A 362 15.24 11.87 3.25
C TYR A 362 14.82 12.69 2.01
N SER A 363 14.57 13.98 2.18
CA SER A 363 14.03 14.89 1.15
C SER A 363 14.81 14.91 -0.17
N SER A 364 16.14 14.91 -0.10
CA SER A 364 16.98 15.18 -1.27
C SER A 364 16.88 14.15 -2.40
N LEU A 365 16.54 12.92 -2.09
CA LEU A 365 16.35 11.84 -3.06
C LEU A 365 14.89 11.75 -3.54
N ILE A 366 13.95 11.89 -2.64
CA ILE A 366 12.52 11.80 -2.95
C ILE A 366 12.06 12.90 -3.91
N TYR A 367 12.61 14.09 -3.82
CA TYR A 367 12.29 15.18 -4.78
C TYR A 367 12.68 14.89 -6.24
N ASN A 368 13.52 13.88 -6.50
CA ASN A 368 13.85 13.48 -7.86
C ASN A 368 12.81 12.54 -8.48
N ILE A 369 11.89 12.00 -7.67
CA ILE A 369 10.82 11.11 -8.13
C ILE A 369 9.74 11.94 -8.84
N PRO A 370 9.37 11.60 -10.10
CA PRO A 370 8.35 12.34 -10.82
C PRO A 370 7.01 12.32 -10.08
N GLY A 371 6.35 13.46 -10.02
CA GLY A 371 5.01 13.63 -9.46
C GLY A 371 4.88 13.46 -7.94
N MET A 372 5.92 13.04 -7.22
CA MET A 372 5.84 12.73 -5.80
C MET A 372 5.28 13.89 -4.97
N GLN A 373 5.76 15.10 -5.20
CA GLN A 373 5.25 16.27 -4.48
C GLN A 373 3.80 16.59 -4.86
N ALA A 374 3.49 16.58 -6.14
CA ALA A 374 2.16 16.97 -6.64
C ALA A 374 1.07 15.94 -6.29
N TYR A 375 1.43 14.68 -6.17
CA TYR A 375 0.49 13.59 -5.84
C TYR A 375 -0.20 13.78 -4.47
N PHE A 376 0.54 14.39 -3.52
CA PHE A 376 0.05 14.65 -2.17
C PHE A 376 -0.25 16.14 -1.89
N GLU A 377 -0.12 17.02 -2.88
CA GLU A 377 -0.49 18.43 -2.70
C GLU A 377 -1.98 18.57 -2.39
N ASP A 378 -2.27 19.33 -1.33
CA ASP A 378 -3.64 19.76 -1.01
C ASP A 378 -3.93 21.06 -1.74
N PRO A 379 -4.82 21.04 -2.75
CA PRO A 379 -5.16 22.26 -3.50
C PRO A 379 -5.90 23.30 -2.66
N SER A 380 -6.45 22.96 -1.48
CA SER A 380 -7.07 23.93 -0.58
C SER A 380 -6.09 24.95 -0.01
N ASN A 381 -4.78 24.62 -0.01
CA ASN A 381 -3.70 25.53 0.38
C ASN A 381 -3.27 26.49 -0.75
N THR A 382 -3.72 26.28 -1.98
CA THR A 382 -3.44 27.19 -3.09
C THR A 382 -4.58 28.18 -3.25
N ALA A 383 -4.33 29.45 -2.93
CA ALA A 383 -5.28 30.54 -3.13
C ALA A 383 -5.74 30.60 -4.61
N GLN A 384 -7.02 30.34 -4.87
CA GLN A 384 -7.68 30.34 -6.18
C GLN A 384 -7.09 29.36 -7.20
N VAL A 385 -7.56 28.12 -7.13
CA VAL A 385 -7.30 27.09 -8.14
C VAL A 385 -7.97 27.54 -9.46
N ASN A 386 -7.16 27.85 -10.47
CA ASN A 386 -7.67 28.08 -11.83
C ASN A 386 -7.88 26.71 -12.49
N LEU A 387 -9.09 26.17 -12.39
CA LEU A 387 -9.48 24.96 -13.10
C LEU A 387 -9.42 25.21 -14.62
N SER A 388 -8.91 24.25 -15.37
CA SER A 388 -8.90 24.30 -16.84
C SER A 388 -10.24 23.88 -17.44
N VAL A 389 -11.07 23.19 -16.66
CA VAL A 389 -12.39 22.70 -17.06
C VAL A 389 -13.48 23.67 -16.57
N GLU A 390 -14.51 23.89 -17.40
CA GLU A 390 -15.67 24.72 -17.06
C GLU A 390 -16.80 23.91 -16.41
N GLU A 391 -16.81 22.60 -16.62
CA GLU A 391 -17.76 21.62 -16.05
C GLU A 391 -17.11 20.24 -15.92
N ILE A 392 -17.61 19.41 -15.00
CA ILE A 392 -17.23 18.02 -14.83
C ILE A 392 -18.39 17.12 -15.25
N THR A 393 -18.15 16.22 -16.19
CA THR A 393 -19.12 15.19 -16.57
C THR A 393 -18.63 13.82 -16.11
N ILE A 394 -19.45 13.14 -15.29
CA ILE A 394 -19.18 11.84 -14.71
C ILE A 394 -19.88 10.75 -15.54
N GLY A 395 -19.13 9.85 -16.10
CA GLY A 395 -19.65 8.70 -16.85
C GLY A 395 -19.96 7.51 -15.95
N VAL A 396 -21.13 6.90 -16.11
CA VAL A 396 -21.56 5.71 -15.37
C VAL A 396 -22.26 4.73 -16.29
N ILE A 397 -22.23 3.44 -15.94
CA ILE A 397 -22.91 2.38 -16.71
C ILE A 397 -24.37 2.24 -16.20
N GLY A 398 -25.32 2.18 -17.11
CA GLY A 398 -26.75 2.00 -16.81
C GLY A 398 -27.38 0.77 -17.45
N PRO A 399 -28.67 0.57 -17.25
CA PRO A 399 -29.68 1.53 -16.79
C PRO A 399 -29.67 1.73 -15.25
N LEU A 400 -29.81 2.97 -14.80
CA LEU A 400 -29.89 3.32 -13.39
C LEU A 400 -31.35 3.18 -12.90
N SER A 401 -31.52 2.70 -11.67
CA SER A 401 -32.80 2.81 -10.97
C SER A 401 -33.11 4.29 -10.63
N ASN A 402 -34.37 4.60 -10.30
CA ASN A 402 -34.71 5.96 -9.90
C ASN A 402 -33.94 6.41 -8.64
N SER A 403 -33.77 5.54 -7.65
CA SER A 403 -33.02 5.82 -6.43
C SER A 403 -31.53 6.07 -6.75
N THR A 404 -30.90 5.19 -7.50
CA THR A 404 -29.49 5.32 -7.91
C THR A 404 -29.26 6.60 -8.72
N SER A 405 -30.19 6.96 -9.62
CA SER A 405 -30.10 8.21 -10.39
C SER A 405 -30.17 9.46 -9.49
N ILE A 406 -30.97 9.44 -8.43
CA ILE A 406 -31.03 10.54 -7.44
C ILE A 406 -29.71 10.61 -6.68
N SER A 407 -29.15 9.49 -6.24
CA SER A 407 -27.89 9.45 -5.48
C SER A 407 -26.70 9.94 -6.34
N PHE A 408 -26.65 9.59 -7.62
CA PHE A 408 -25.69 10.19 -8.55
C PHE A 408 -25.90 11.69 -8.73
N GLY A 409 -27.13 12.18 -8.64
CA GLY A 409 -27.41 13.62 -8.60
C GLY A 409 -26.76 14.29 -7.39
N PHE A 410 -26.84 13.69 -6.20
CA PHE A 410 -26.19 14.19 -5.00
C PHE A 410 -24.65 14.15 -5.10
N LEU A 411 -24.09 13.12 -5.72
CA LEU A 411 -22.66 13.07 -6.02
C LEU A 411 -22.22 14.23 -6.91
N ALA A 412 -22.98 14.51 -7.97
CA ALA A 412 -22.69 15.63 -8.87
C ALA A 412 -22.83 16.99 -8.15
N ASP A 413 -23.86 17.13 -7.31
CA ASP A 413 -24.06 18.35 -6.51
C ASP A 413 -22.90 18.55 -5.51
N SER A 414 -22.44 17.48 -4.83
CA SER A 414 -21.28 17.54 -3.93
C SER A 414 -20.02 18.01 -4.64
N ILE A 415 -19.69 17.40 -5.78
CA ILE A 415 -18.53 17.83 -6.59
C ILE A 415 -18.67 19.27 -7.09
N SER A 416 -19.89 19.68 -7.47
CA SER A 416 -20.15 21.06 -7.91
C SER A 416 -19.91 22.07 -6.81
N ASP A 417 -20.37 21.77 -5.59
CA ASP A 417 -20.22 22.66 -4.43
C ASP A 417 -18.75 22.79 -4.03
N ASP A 418 -18.01 21.68 -3.98
CA ASP A 418 -16.59 21.67 -3.58
C ASP A 418 -15.71 22.37 -4.62
N MET A 419 -15.96 22.13 -5.91
CA MET A 419 -15.13 22.69 -6.99
C MET A 419 -15.59 24.08 -7.45
N GLY A 420 -16.80 24.50 -7.12
CA GLY A 420 -17.38 25.76 -7.58
C GLY A 420 -17.68 25.81 -9.08
N ILE A 421 -17.77 24.64 -9.74
CA ILE A 421 -18.16 24.48 -11.15
C ILE A 421 -19.29 23.48 -11.27
N ASN A 422 -19.99 23.45 -12.42
CA ASN A 422 -21.09 22.53 -12.62
C ASN A 422 -20.58 21.09 -12.83
N ALA A 423 -21.16 20.12 -12.11
CA ALA A 423 -20.95 18.70 -12.38
C ALA A 423 -22.25 18.02 -12.83
N SER A 424 -22.16 17.01 -13.68
CA SER A 424 -23.31 16.30 -14.26
C SER A 424 -23.00 14.82 -14.50
N ILE A 425 -24.05 14.00 -14.60
CA ILE A 425 -23.96 12.56 -14.82
C ILE A 425 -24.35 12.21 -16.25
N SER A 426 -23.56 11.38 -16.91
CA SER A 426 -23.87 10.79 -18.21
C SER A 426 -23.90 9.27 -18.10
N VAL A 427 -24.99 8.65 -18.60
CA VAL A 427 -25.21 7.19 -18.49
C VAL A 427 -24.94 6.52 -19.85
N PHE A 428 -24.16 5.44 -19.81
CA PHE A 428 -23.73 4.67 -20.97
C PHE A 428 -24.23 3.22 -20.88
N GLU A 429 -24.34 2.54 -22.01
CA GLU A 429 -24.87 1.17 -22.08
C GLU A 429 -23.83 0.12 -21.63
N ASN A 430 -22.54 0.40 -21.83
CA ASN A 430 -21.44 -0.51 -21.51
C ASN A 430 -20.10 0.23 -21.31
N SER A 431 -19.11 -0.47 -20.78
CA SER A 431 -17.77 0.03 -20.51
C SER A 431 -17.04 0.57 -21.75
N ASN A 432 -17.15 -0.10 -22.88
CA ASN A 432 -16.48 0.33 -24.13
C ASN A 432 -17.00 1.70 -24.59
N SER A 433 -18.35 1.89 -24.63
CA SER A 433 -18.91 3.20 -25.03
C SER A 433 -18.56 4.30 -24.02
N LEU A 434 -18.41 3.96 -22.75
CA LEU A 434 -18.03 4.90 -21.72
C LEU A 434 -16.55 5.33 -21.89
N VAL A 435 -15.63 4.40 -22.09
CA VAL A 435 -14.20 4.65 -22.32
C VAL A 435 -13.99 5.44 -23.63
N ASP A 436 -14.73 5.11 -24.72
CA ASP A 436 -14.68 5.88 -25.97
C ASP A 436 -15.07 7.36 -25.75
N ASN A 437 -16.07 7.63 -24.90
CA ASN A 437 -16.47 9.00 -24.62
C ASN A 437 -15.50 9.72 -23.67
N LEU A 438 -14.85 9.00 -22.77
CA LEU A 438 -13.77 9.51 -21.93
C LEU A 438 -12.57 9.94 -22.78
N SER A 439 -12.10 9.08 -23.68
CA SER A 439 -10.99 9.36 -24.62
C SER A 439 -11.27 10.53 -25.57
N ASN A 440 -12.54 10.78 -25.89
CA ASN A 440 -12.95 11.92 -26.72
C ASN A 440 -13.20 13.21 -25.92
N GLY A 441 -13.00 13.19 -24.60
CA GLY A 441 -13.22 14.33 -23.73
C GLY A 441 -14.68 14.77 -23.61
N ILE A 442 -15.64 13.88 -23.91
CA ILE A 442 -17.09 14.12 -23.75
C ILE A 442 -17.47 13.98 -22.27
N ILE A 443 -16.80 13.12 -21.56
CA ILE A 443 -16.84 12.99 -20.09
C ILE A 443 -15.43 13.18 -19.53
N ASN A 444 -15.33 13.59 -18.29
CA ASN A 444 -14.06 13.92 -17.63
C ASN A 444 -13.54 12.78 -16.75
N ILE A 445 -14.46 12.09 -16.07
CA ILE A 445 -14.17 10.92 -15.23
C ILE A 445 -15.21 9.82 -15.50
N ALA A 446 -14.83 8.59 -15.22
CA ALA A 446 -15.68 7.42 -15.39
C ALA A 446 -15.57 6.49 -14.17
N ILE A 447 -16.69 5.85 -13.79
CA ILE A 447 -16.73 4.87 -12.71
C ILE A 447 -16.88 3.49 -13.34
N LEU A 448 -15.85 2.64 -13.17
CA LEU A 448 -15.78 1.31 -13.74
C LEU A 448 -15.44 0.25 -12.68
N ASP A 449 -15.76 -1.01 -12.96
CA ASP A 449 -15.25 -2.15 -12.22
C ASP A 449 -13.75 -2.38 -12.51
N GLY A 450 -13.09 -3.21 -11.70
CA GLY A 450 -11.64 -3.41 -11.78
C GLY A 450 -11.16 -3.96 -13.13
N VAL A 451 -11.93 -4.86 -13.74
CA VAL A 451 -11.56 -5.46 -15.04
C VAL A 451 -11.66 -4.44 -16.17
N ALA A 452 -12.77 -3.69 -16.22
CA ALA A 452 -12.96 -2.63 -17.21
C ALA A 452 -11.96 -1.49 -17.04
N SER A 453 -11.64 -1.13 -15.79
CA SER A 453 -10.60 -0.14 -15.46
C SER A 453 -9.22 -0.61 -15.91
N TRP A 454 -8.87 -1.88 -15.65
CA TRP A 454 -7.61 -2.45 -16.09
C TRP A 454 -7.47 -2.44 -17.62
N LYS A 455 -8.54 -2.84 -18.34
CA LYS A 455 -8.58 -2.79 -19.81
C LYS A 455 -8.37 -1.36 -20.32
N ALA A 456 -9.08 -0.39 -19.77
CA ALA A 456 -8.97 1.02 -20.12
C ALA A 456 -7.55 1.57 -19.87
N TRP A 457 -6.94 1.22 -18.74
CA TRP A 457 -5.56 1.60 -18.45
C TRP A 457 -4.57 0.96 -19.41
N LYS A 458 -4.66 -0.38 -19.60
CA LYS A 458 -3.63 -1.13 -20.33
C LYS A 458 -3.67 -0.90 -21.84
N TYR A 459 -4.85 -0.64 -22.41
CA TYR A 459 -5.05 -0.59 -23.87
C TYR A 459 -5.52 0.77 -24.39
N ASP A 460 -6.18 1.57 -23.57
CA ASP A 460 -6.79 2.85 -24.00
C ASP A 460 -6.07 4.07 -23.39
N GLY A 461 -5.03 3.86 -22.56
CA GLY A 461 -4.20 4.93 -21.97
C GLY A 461 -4.87 5.73 -20.85
N MET A 462 -5.94 5.18 -20.25
CA MET A 462 -6.59 5.80 -19.09
C MET A 462 -5.75 5.63 -17.82
N SER A 463 -6.00 6.48 -16.83
CA SER A 463 -5.36 6.42 -15.51
C SER A 463 -6.40 6.35 -14.39
N VAL A 464 -6.01 5.74 -13.25
CA VAL A 464 -6.83 5.71 -12.05
C VAL A 464 -6.70 7.03 -11.30
N LEU A 465 -7.82 7.61 -10.91
CA LEU A 465 -7.88 8.79 -10.05
C LEU A 465 -8.05 8.41 -8.59
N ALA A 466 -8.92 7.43 -8.33
CA ALA A 466 -9.20 6.92 -7.01
C ALA A 466 -9.68 5.47 -7.09
N SER A 467 -9.38 4.68 -6.07
CA SER A 467 -10.02 3.39 -5.82
C SER A 467 -11.27 3.57 -4.95
N LEU A 468 -12.25 2.72 -5.14
CA LEU A 468 -13.45 2.63 -4.30
C LEU A 468 -13.29 1.43 -3.37
N LEU A 469 -13.84 1.52 -2.15
CA LEU A 469 -13.71 0.47 -1.14
C LEU A 469 -14.98 -0.40 -1.10
N ASN A 470 -14.79 -1.71 -0.98
CA ASN A 470 -15.88 -2.69 -0.85
C ASN A 470 -16.49 -2.70 0.57
N GLU A 471 -17.34 -3.68 0.90
CA GLU A 471 -18.01 -3.79 2.19
C GLU A 471 -17.04 -4.04 3.36
N ARG A 472 -15.82 -4.51 3.09
CA ARG A 472 -14.76 -4.69 4.08
C ARG A 472 -13.79 -3.50 4.12
N GLU A 473 -14.15 -2.38 3.53
CA GLU A 473 -13.31 -1.20 3.41
C GLU A 473 -12.03 -1.46 2.59
N MET A 474 -12.09 -2.41 1.61
CA MET A 474 -10.96 -2.84 0.79
C MET A 474 -11.11 -2.44 -0.68
N ALA A 475 -9.99 -1.98 -1.31
CA ALA A 475 -9.93 -1.65 -2.74
C ALA A 475 -9.87 -2.88 -3.65
N PHE A 476 -9.77 -4.06 -3.05
CA PHE A 476 -9.61 -5.33 -3.74
C PHE A 476 -10.56 -6.38 -3.18
N HIS A 477 -10.93 -7.32 -4.03
CA HIS A 477 -11.41 -8.62 -3.59
C HIS A 477 -10.24 -9.61 -3.64
N GLN A 478 -10.10 -10.43 -2.63
CA GLN A 478 -9.14 -11.52 -2.64
C GLN A 478 -9.62 -12.65 -3.55
N LEU A 479 -8.71 -13.23 -4.30
CA LEU A 479 -8.92 -14.49 -5.00
C LEU A 479 -8.34 -15.60 -4.14
N THR A 480 -9.21 -16.46 -3.60
CA THR A 480 -8.82 -17.56 -2.73
C THR A 480 -9.34 -18.88 -3.25
N ALA A 481 -8.71 -19.96 -2.82
CA ALA A 481 -9.25 -21.29 -2.99
C ALA A 481 -9.89 -21.75 -1.67
N ILE A 482 -11.04 -22.40 -1.76
CA ILE A 482 -11.71 -23.03 -0.62
C ILE A 482 -11.80 -24.53 -0.83
N VAL A 483 -11.66 -25.26 0.25
CA VAL A 483 -11.81 -26.72 0.30
C VAL A 483 -12.74 -27.08 1.47
N LYS A 484 -13.24 -28.31 1.49
CA LYS A 484 -13.95 -28.78 2.68
C LYS A 484 -12.97 -28.94 3.83
N SER A 485 -13.37 -28.63 5.06
CA SER A 485 -12.54 -28.72 6.26
C SER A 485 -12.03 -30.13 6.57
N ASP A 486 -12.62 -31.17 6.01
CA ASP A 486 -12.17 -32.56 6.09
C ASP A 486 -11.27 -32.98 4.89
N SER A 487 -10.93 -32.05 3.98
CA SER A 487 -10.06 -32.29 2.84
C SER A 487 -8.59 -32.53 3.27
N GLU A 488 -7.85 -33.30 2.47
CA GLU A 488 -6.38 -33.46 2.67
C GLU A 488 -5.61 -32.16 2.38
N LEU A 489 -6.20 -31.21 1.65
CA LEU A 489 -5.63 -29.89 1.37
C LEU A 489 -5.82 -28.90 2.53
N ALA A 490 -6.81 -29.15 3.41
CA ALA A 490 -7.10 -28.28 4.54
C ALA A 490 -5.89 -28.21 5.49
N GLY A 491 -5.52 -27.00 5.90
CA GLY A 491 -4.37 -26.74 6.78
C GLY A 491 -3.00 -27.05 6.17
N SER A 492 -2.91 -27.26 4.85
CA SER A 492 -1.63 -27.44 4.15
C SER A 492 -0.90 -26.10 4.02
N SER A 493 0.39 -26.06 4.36
CA SER A 493 1.24 -24.87 4.17
C SER A 493 1.60 -24.61 2.69
N ASP A 494 1.42 -25.60 1.82
CA ASP A 494 1.70 -25.48 0.38
C ASP A 494 0.69 -26.35 -0.42
N PRO A 495 -0.59 -25.94 -0.41
CA PRO A 495 -1.68 -26.74 -0.96
C PRO A 495 -1.63 -26.88 -2.49
N PHE A 496 -0.94 -25.96 -3.18
CA PHE A 496 -0.93 -25.91 -4.65
C PHE A 496 0.15 -26.80 -5.28
N THR A 497 1.04 -27.43 -4.51
CA THR A 497 2.09 -28.30 -5.07
C THR A 497 1.59 -29.68 -5.52
N THR A 498 0.41 -30.10 -5.11
CA THR A 498 -0.15 -31.45 -5.38
C THR A 498 -1.60 -31.40 -5.83
N LEU A 499 -1.85 -30.76 -6.97
CA LEU A 499 -3.21 -30.62 -7.53
C LEU A 499 -3.59 -31.77 -8.51
N ASP A 500 -2.63 -32.62 -8.89
CA ASP A 500 -2.90 -33.75 -9.80
C ASP A 500 -3.91 -34.73 -9.20
N GLY A 501 -5.00 -34.95 -9.94
CA GLY A 501 -6.12 -35.80 -9.52
C GLY A 501 -7.14 -35.12 -8.61
N ILE A 502 -6.97 -33.83 -8.28
CA ILE A 502 -7.96 -33.01 -7.58
C ILE A 502 -9.00 -32.52 -8.60
N SER A 503 -10.29 -32.58 -8.25
CA SER A 503 -11.36 -32.10 -9.13
C SER A 503 -11.70 -30.63 -8.83
N PRO A 504 -11.34 -29.66 -9.71
CA PRO A 504 -11.61 -28.24 -9.47
C PRO A 504 -13.08 -27.90 -9.76
N CYS A 505 -13.59 -26.93 -9.02
CA CYS A 505 -14.88 -26.31 -9.25
C CYS A 505 -14.68 -24.93 -9.92
N PHE A 506 -15.01 -24.82 -11.19
CA PHE A 506 -15.11 -23.58 -11.95
C PHE A 506 -16.50 -23.45 -12.54
N SER A 507 -17.08 -22.26 -12.52
CA SER A 507 -18.43 -21.99 -13.02
C SER A 507 -18.47 -21.94 -14.55
N SER A 508 -17.52 -21.22 -15.15
CA SER A 508 -17.43 -21.08 -16.62
C SER A 508 -16.00 -20.75 -17.07
N ASN A 509 -15.76 -20.83 -18.38
CA ASN A 509 -14.47 -20.49 -18.97
C ASN A 509 -14.24 -18.98 -19.14
N SER A 510 -15.26 -18.15 -18.96
CA SER A 510 -15.19 -16.68 -19.03
C SER A 510 -15.30 -16.01 -17.66
N ASP A 511 -15.44 -16.78 -16.61
CA ASP A 511 -15.50 -16.25 -15.24
C ASP A 511 -14.14 -15.66 -14.84
N PRO A 512 -14.10 -14.44 -14.25
CA PRO A 512 -12.86 -13.84 -13.79
C PRO A 512 -12.08 -14.72 -12.79
N SER A 513 -12.75 -15.42 -11.87
CA SER A 513 -12.11 -16.31 -10.90
C SER A 513 -11.35 -17.45 -11.62
N THR A 514 -11.95 -18.02 -12.65
CA THR A 514 -11.34 -19.07 -13.49
C THR A 514 -10.08 -18.55 -14.19
N LEU A 515 -10.18 -17.41 -14.87
CA LEU A 515 -9.06 -16.86 -15.65
C LEU A 515 -7.90 -16.41 -14.78
N LEU A 516 -8.20 -15.75 -13.66
CA LEU A 516 -7.18 -15.32 -12.70
C LEU A 516 -6.47 -16.51 -12.06
N THR A 517 -7.22 -17.57 -11.74
CA THR A 517 -6.65 -18.83 -11.25
C THR A 517 -5.70 -19.45 -12.29
N ILE A 518 -6.09 -19.49 -13.55
CA ILE A 518 -5.22 -20.00 -14.63
C ILE A 518 -3.96 -19.14 -14.76
N GLY A 519 -4.08 -17.82 -14.69
CA GLY A 519 -2.93 -16.91 -14.70
C GLY A 519 -1.97 -17.18 -13.54
N HIS A 520 -2.51 -17.42 -12.33
CA HIS A 520 -1.73 -17.81 -11.16
C HIS A 520 -1.02 -19.16 -11.36
N LEU A 521 -1.73 -20.21 -11.79
CA LEU A 521 -1.15 -21.54 -11.98
C LEU A 521 0.01 -21.53 -12.99
N ILE A 522 -0.12 -20.74 -14.07
CA ILE A 522 0.93 -20.56 -15.05
C ILE A 522 2.13 -19.81 -14.43
N ARG A 523 1.87 -18.73 -13.70
CA ARG A 523 2.91 -17.95 -13.02
C ARG A 523 3.74 -18.78 -12.05
N GLU A 524 3.10 -19.67 -11.29
CA GLU A 524 3.77 -20.55 -10.32
C GLU A 524 4.46 -21.76 -10.97
N GLY A 525 4.41 -21.89 -12.30
CA GLY A 525 5.04 -22.98 -13.04
C GLY A 525 4.31 -24.32 -12.91
N LEU A 526 3.07 -24.32 -12.44
CA LEU A 526 2.27 -25.54 -12.28
C LEU A 526 1.78 -26.10 -13.63
N ALA A 527 1.87 -25.31 -14.69
CA ALA A 527 1.51 -25.67 -16.05
C ALA A 527 2.73 -25.82 -16.99
N ASP A 528 3.95 -25.89 -16.47
CA ASP A 528 5.21 -25.92 -17.26
C ASP A 528 5.36 -27.18 -18.14
N ASP A 529 4.66 -28.27 -17.81
CA ASP A 529 4.66 -29.50 -18.59
C ASP A 529 3.89 -29.39 -19.92
N ILE A 530 3.19 -28.26 -20.18
CA ILE A 530 2.43 -28.02 -21.42
C ILE A 530 3.40 -27.47 -22.50
N PRO A 531 3.67 -28.23 -23.61
CA PRO A 531 4.72 -27.87 -24.57
C PRO A 531 4.48 -26.57 -25.36
N ASP A 532 3.25 -26.09 -25.46
CA ASP A 532 2.87 -24.90 -26.21
C ASP A 532 1.74 -24.15 -25.49
N ILE A 533 2.04 -23.73 -24.27
CA ILE A 533 1.06 -23.09 -23.38
C ILE A 533 0.42 -21.84 -24.03
N GLY A 534 1.18 -21.11 -24.86
CA GLY A 534 0.70 -19.91 -25.54
C GLY A 534 -0.46 -20.13 -26.51
N ASN A 535 -0.68 -21.38 -26.97
CA ASN A 535 -1.78 -21.77 -27.85
C ASN A 535 -2.76 -22.77 -27.19
N SER A 536 -2.58 -23.05 -25.89
CA SER A 536 -3.44 -24.00 -25.20
C SER A 536 -4.76 -23.37 -24.80
N SER A 537 -5.81 -24.17 -24.81
CA SER A 537 -7.12 -23.78 -24.31
C SER A 537 -7.15 -23.86 -22.78
N ILE A 538 -8.02 -23.11 -22.14
CA ILE A 538 -8.27 -23.16 -20.70
C ILE A 538 -8.45 -24.60 -20.19
N ILE A 539 -9.23 -25.41 -20.89
CA ILE A 539 -9.53 -26.78 -20.49
C ILE A 539 -8.29 -27.67 -20.55
N GLU A 540 -7.40 -27.46 -21.53
CA GLU A 540 -6.13 -28.20 -21.62
C GLU A 540 -5.21 -27.86 -20.43
N ILE A 541 -5.19 -26.59 -20.00
CA ILE A 541 -4.42 -26.17 -18.84
C ILE A 541 -4.98 -26.81 -17.56
N ILE A 542 -6.31 -26.70 -17.35
CA ILE A 542 -6.97 -27.29 -16.18
C ILE A 542 -6.74 -28.81 -16.14
N GLN A 543 -6.88 -29.51 -17.26
CA GLN A 543 -6.68 -30.95 -17.35
C GLN A 543 -5.22 -31.37 -17.13
N SER A 544 -4.27 -30.50 -17.39
CA SER A 544 -2.84 -30.76 -17.13
C SER A 544 -2.48 -30.60 -15.65
N VAL A 545 -3.10 -29.65 -14.96
CA VAL A 545 -2.76 -29.32 -13.56
C VAL A 545 -3.60 -30.12 -12.58
N PHE A 546 -4.87 -30.39 -12.90
CA PHE A 546 -5.86 -31.03 -12.02
C PHE A 546 -6.26 -32.43 -12.52
N ASP A 547 -7.55 -32.66 -12.72
CA ASP A 547 -8.09 -33.92 -13.26
C ASP A 547 -8.12 -33.90 -14.78
N SER A 548 -7.47 -34.85 -15.40
CA SER A 548 -7.43 -35.01 -16.87
C SER A 548 -8.80 -35.25 -17.52
N ASN A 549 -9.84 -35.53 -16.73
CA ASN A 549 -11.20 -35.71 -17.22
C ASN A 549 -12.09 -34.48 -16.99
N TYR A 550 -11.53 -33.37 -16.47
CA TYR A 550 -12.30 -32.18 -16.17
C TYR A 550 -13.01 -31.62 -17.43
N SER A 551 -14.22 -31.15 -17.24
CA SER A 551 -14.98 -30.35 -18.24
C SER A 551 -15.82 -29.31 -17.53
N PHE A 552 -15.96 -28.13 -18.13
CA PHE A 552 -16.85 -27.11 -17.60
C PHE A 552 -18.30 -27.59 -17.52
N PRO A 553 -19.10 -27.08 -16.56
CA PRO A 553 -20.52 -27.32 -16.49
C PRO A 553 -21.25 -26.92 -17.79
N GLU A 554 -22.31 -27.63 -18.15
CA GLU A 554 -23.14 -27.23 -19.28
C GLU A 554 -23.84 -25.88 -18.99
N GLU A 555 -24.07 -25.04 -20.01
CA GLU A 555 -24.69 -23.71 -19.87
C GLU A 555 -26.04 -23.69 -19.11
N ASP A 556 -26.81 -24.77 -19.23
CA ASP A 556 -28.10 -24.94 -18.54
C ASP A 556 -27.95 -25.54 -17.11
N SER A 557 -26.74 -25.80 -16.67
CA SER A 557 -26.46 -26.40 -15.35
C SER A 557 -26.55 -25.34 -14.25
N GLU A 558 -27.05 -25.75 -13.06
CA GLU A 558 -27.02 -24.93 -11.85
C GLU A 558 -25.58 -24.68 -11.33
N LEU A 559 -24.60 -25.37 -11.90
CA LEU A 559 -23.18 -25.20 -11.61
C LEU A 559 -22.51 -24.16 -12.53
N ASN A 560 -23.23 -23.67 -13.54
CA ASN A 560 -22.75 -22.62 -14.45
C ASN A 560 -23.33 -21.25 -14.01
N GLY A 561 -22.50 -20.24 -13.96
CA GLY A 561 -22.88 -18.88 -13.57
C GLY A 561 -22.65 -18.57 -12.08
N PRO A 562 -23.24 -17.51 -11.56
CA PRO A 562 -22.93 -16.98 -10.22
C PRO A 562 -23.05 -18.03 -9.11
N ASN A 563 -22.02 -18.13 -8.26
CA ASN A 563 -21.87 -19.10 -7.17
C ASN A 563 -21.89 -20.58 -7.62
N GLY A 564 -21.64 -20.87 -8.89
CA GLY A 564 -21.55 -22.24 -9.40
C GLY A 564 -20.41 -23.02 -8.76
N GLU A 565 -19.30 -22.38 -8.43
CA GLU A 565 -18.14 -22.93 -7.71
C GLU A 565 -18.52 -23.37 -6.29
N LEU A 566 -19.21 -22.50 -5.53
CA LEU A 566 -19.70 -22.81 -4.17
C LEU A 566 -20.69 -23.98 -4.20
N ARG A 567 -21.59 -23.99 -5.15
CA ARG A 567 -22.54 -25.09 -5.33
C ARG A 567 -21.84 -26.38 -5.70
N CYS A 568 -20.83 -26.33 -6.57
CA CYS A 568 -20.05 -27.47 -6.98
C CYS A 568 -19.36 -28.15 -5.78
N ILE A 569 -18.64 -27.37 -4.97
CA ILE A 569 -17.91 -27.93 -3.81
C ILE A 569 -18.88 -28.37 -2.70
N SER A 570 -19.96 -27.61 -2.45
CA SER A 570 -20.94 -27.95 -1.41
C SER A 570 -21.66 -29.25 -1.72
N GLN A 571 -22.03 -29.49 -2.98
CA GLN A 571 -22.67 -30.71 -3.42
C GLN A 571 -21.71 -31.88 -3.63
N GLY A 572 -20.38 -31.67 -3.49
CA GLY A 572 -19.37 -32.71 -3.64
C GLY A 572 -19.12 -33.12 -5.08
N HIS A 573 -19.28 -32.20 -6.03
CA HIS A 573 -18.92 -32.38 -7.44
C HIS A 573 -17.44 -32.10 -7.72
N GLY A 574 -16.75 -31.40 -6.80
CA GLY A 574 -15.34 -31.16 -6.83
C GLY A 574 -14.73 -31.06 -5.43
N ASP A 575 -13.41 -30.95 -5.37
CA ASP A 575 -12.59 -31.00 -4.15
C ASP A 575 -12.07 -29.63 -3.74
N ILE A 576 -11.93 -28.71 -4.70
CA ILE A 576 -11.42 -27.34 -4.52
C ILE A 576 -12.24 -26.36 -5.36
N ALA A 577 -12.61 -25.21 -4.81
CA ALA A 577 -13.28 -24.12 -5.53
C ALA A 577 -12.47 -22.83 -5.43
N PHE A 578 -12.49 -22.02 -6.49
CA PHE A 578 -11.79 -20.73 -6.54
C PHE A 578 -12.82 -19.61 -6.52
N VAL A 579 -12.78 -18.81 -5.47
CA VAL A 579 -13.78 -17.79 -5.16
C VAL A 579 -13.15 -16.40 -5.04
N ILE A 580 -13.96 -15.37 -5.30
CA ILE A 580 -13.54 -13.96 -5.18
C ILE A 580 -14.19 -13.38 -3.93
N GLY A 581 -13.37 -12.81 -3.04
CA GLY A 581 -13.84 -12.23 -1.78
C GLY A 581 -14.44 -13.29 -0.85
N ASP A 582 -15.48 -12.90 -0.13
CA ASP A 582 -16.12 -13.70 0.93
C ASP A 582 -17.39 -14.37 0.46
N GLU A 583 -17.43 -14.83 -0.77
CA GLU A 583 -18.63 -15.42 -1.36
C GLU A 583 -19.20 -16.56 -0.50
N ALA A 584 -18.32 -17.40 0.09
CA ALA A 584 -18.77 -18.48 0.97
C ALA A 584 -19.47 -17.96 2.23
N GLU A 585 -18.92 -16.93 2.89
CA GLU A 585 -19.55 -16.31 4.07
C GLU A 585 -20.83 -15.58 3.71
N ILE A 586 -20.82 -14.78 2.64
CA ILE A 586 -21.98 -13.98 2.24
C ILE A 586 -23.13 -14.85 1.75
N PHE A 587 -22.85 -15.92 1.02
CA PHE A 587 -23.88 -16.76 0.38
C PHE A 587 -24.32 -17.94 1.22
N CYS A 588 -23.43 -18.49 2.04
CA CYS A 588 -23.68 -19.73 2.77
C CYS A 588 -24.04 -19.51 4.25
N ASP A 589 -23.85 -18.30 4.79
CA ASP A 589 -24.26 -18.00 6.15
C ASP A 589 -25.80 -17.90 6.24
N ALA A 590 -26.39 -18.85 6.96
CA ALA A 590 -27.83 -18.95 7.15
C ALA A 590 -28.42 -17.76 7.93
N ASP A 591 -27.64 -17.05 8.73
CA ASP A 591 -28.07 -15.88 9.49
C ASP A 591 -28.10 -14.61 8.62
N LEU A 592 -27.24 -14.54 7.61
CA LEU A 592 -27.17 -13.41 6.68
C LEU A 592 -28.14 -13.56 5.50
N GLN A 593 -28.41 -14.79 5.07
CA GLN A 593 -29.36 -15.10 4.00
C GLN A 593 -30.45 -16.08 4.46
N PRO A 594 -31.58 -15.63 4.93
CA PRO A 594 -32.70 -16.50 5.24
C PRO A 594 -33.40 -17.03 3.96
N SER A 595 -32.61 -17.47 2.96
CA SER A 595 -33.14 -18.11 1.78
C SER A 595 -33.43 -19.59 2.05
N GLU A 596 -34.48 -20.13 1.43
CA GLU A 596 -34.86 -21.55 1.51
C GLU A 596 -33.85 -22.46 0.76
N GLU A 597 -32.71 -21.96 0.35
CA GLU A 597 -31.70 -22.70 -0.42
C GLU A 597 -30.77 -23.48 0.52
N THR A 598 -31.07 -24.77 0.65
CA THR A 598 -30.37 -25.73 1.53
C THR A 598 -29.17 -26.42 0.86
N TRP A 599 -28.65 -25.91 -0.25
CA TRP A 599 -27.57 -26.59 -0.96
C TRP A 599 -26.17 -26.19 -0.47
N CYS A 600 -26.03 -25.02 0.13
CA CYS A 600 -24.75 -24.52 0.62
C CYS A 600 -24.37 -25.25 1.92
N LEU A 601 -23.09 -25.57 2.06
CA LEU A 601 -22.52 -25.96 3.34
C LEU A 601 -22.41 -24.73 4.25
N ASP A 602 -22.40 -24.94 5.54
CA ASP A 602 -22.12 -23.88 6.51
C ASP A 602 -20.69 -23.33 6.28
N PRO A 603 -20.44 -22.02 6.38
CA PRO A 603 -19.09 -21.45 6.27
C PRO A 603 -18.02 -22.16 7.10
N ASP A 604 -18.37 -22.62 8.31
CA ASP A 604 -17.49 -23.41 9.19
C ASP A 604 -17.08 -24.80 8.62
N GLU A 605 -17.75 -25.27 7.58
CA GLU A 605 -17.43 -26.53 6.90
C GLU A 605 -16.43 -26.36 5.75
N PHE A 606 -16.02 -25.13 5.47
CA PHE A 606 -14.94 -24.82 4.53
C PHE A 606 -13.65 -24.44 5.25
N ASP A 607 -12.54 -24.70 4.60
CA ASP A 607 -11.21 -24.21 4.96
C ASP A 607 -10.70 -23.34 3.81
N THR A 608 -10.25 -22.12 4.10
CA THR A 608 -9.74 -21.18 3.11
C THR A 608 -8.24 -21.39 2.97
N LEU A 609 -7.80 -21.61 1.75
CA LEU A 609 -6.38 -21.75 1.42
C LEU A 609 -5.73 -20.37 1.23
N PRO A 610 -4.39 -20.27 1.22
CA PRO A 610 -3.70 -19.01 0.98
C PRO A 610 -4.18 -18.30 -0.28
N SER A 611 -4.27 -16.97 -0.22
CA SER A 611 -4.69 -16.15 -1.36
C SER A 611 -3.76 -16.36 -2.56
N ILE A 612 -4.33 -16.49 -3.75
CA ILE A 612 -3.62 -16.67 -5.02
C ILE A 612 -3.54 -15.37 -5.84
N GLY A 613 -4.15 -14.30 -5.36
CA GLY A 613 -4.12 -12.99 -5.98
C GLY A 613 -5.27 -12.11 -5.55
N VAL A 614 -5.36 -10.93 -6.16
CA VAL A 614 -6.41 -9.96 -5.89
C VAL A 614 -7.06 -9.48 -7.18
N LEU A 615 -8.34 -9.18 -7.12
CA LEU A 615 -9.11 -8.53 -8.16
C LEU A 615 -9.39 -7.09 -7.71
N PRO A 616 -8.95 -6.06 -8.45
CA PRO A 616 -9.31 -4.69 -8.14
C PRO A 616 -10.82 -4.51 -8.04
N TYR A 617 -11.27 -3.81 -7.01
CA TYR A 617 -12.68 -3.46 -6.88
C TYR A 617 -13.06 -2.44 -7.96
N ARG A 618 -13.75 -1.41 -7.63
CA ARG A 618 -14.15 -0.35 -8.57
C ARG A 618 -13.18 0.81 -8.48
N SER A 619 -13.07 1.57 -9.56
CA SER A 619 -12.26 2.79 -9.57
C SER A 619 -12.90 3.93 -10.33
N VAL A 620 -12.46 5.13 -10.01
CA VAL A 620 -12.69 6.33 -10.79
C VAL A 620 -11.50 6.52 -11.71
N ILE A 621 -11.73 6.51 -13.02
CA ILE A 621 -10.69 6.67 -14.03
C ILE A 621 -10.86 7.97 -14.82
N TYR A 622 -9.77 8.44 -15.42
CA TYR A 622 -9.73 9.65 -16.23
C TYR A 622 -8.77 9.50 -17.41
N ASP A 623 -8.90 10.37 -18.42
CA ASP A 623 -7.91 10.50 -19.49
C ASP A 623 -6.88 11.58 -19.11
N PRO A 624 -5.59 11.24 -18.91
CA PRO A 624 -4.56 12.20 -18.51
C PRO A 624 -4.26 13.24 -19.59
N THR A 625 -4.70 13.02 -20.84
CA THR A 625 -4.57 14.01 -21.93
C THR A 625 -5.71 15.04 -21.95
N VAL A 626 -6.82 14.75 -21.27
CA VAL A 626 -8.04 15.57 -21.23
C VAL A 626 -8.15 16.32 -19.91
N LEU A 627 -7.97 15.64 -18.79
CA LEU A 627 -8.12 16.19 -17.44
C LEU A 627 -6.74 16.55 -16.87
N ASP A 628 -6.44 17.84 -16.78
CA ASP A 628 -5.15 18.29 -16.21
C ASP A 628 -5.02 18.00 -14.72
N MET A 629 -3.77 18.09 -14.23
CA MET A 629 -3.42 17.77 -12.85
C MET A 629 -4.23 18.57 -11.82
N VAL A 630 -4.44 19.87 -12.04
CA VAL A 630 -5.15 20.72 -11.08
C VAL A 630 -6.62 20.31 -10.96
N SER A 631 -7.28 20.09 -12.11
CA SER A 631 -8.68 19.71 -12.16
C SER A 631 -8.90 18.30 -11.59
N ARG A 632 -8.03 17.32 -11.92
CA ARG A 632 -8.15 15.95 -11.37
C ARG A 632 -7.91 15.90 -9.86
N THR A 633 -6.96 16.70 -9.33
CA THR A 633 -6.71 16.76 -7.89
C THR A 633 -7.90 17.37 -7.14
N ALA A 634 -8.55 18.39 -7.71
CA ALA A 634 -9.76 18.97 -7.15
C ALA A 634 -10.91 17.94 -7.10
N VAL A 635 -11.11 17.17 -8.18
CA VAL A 635 -12.11 16.08 -8.21
C VAL A 635 -11.78 15.01 -7.17
N LEU A 636 -10.50 14.59 -7.08
CA LEU A 636 -10.07 13.59 -6.10
C LEU A 636 -10.37 14.04 -4.68
N ASN A 637 -10.04 15.27 -4.32
CA ASN A 637 -10.31 15.77 -2.97
C ASN A 637 -11.81 15.89 -2.67
N SER A 638 -12.62 16.23 -3.65
CA SER A 638 -14.09 16.21 -3.48
C SER A 638 -14.63 14.80 -3.27
N LEU A 639 -14.03 13.79 -3.93
CA LEU A 639 -14.40 12.38 -3.68
C LEU A 639 -13.94 11.91 -2.31
N LEU A 640 -12.72 12.28 -1.88
CA LEU A 640 -12.18 11.93 -0.57
C LEU A 640 -12.98 12.56 0.57
N SER A 641 -13.52 13.77 0.39
CA SER A 641 -14.33 14.44 1.42
C SER A 641 -15.59 13.66 1.78
N LEU A 642 -16.11 12.81 0.89
CA LEU A 642 -17.26 11.97 1.15
C LEU A 642 -17.04 10.96 2.28
N ASN A 643 -15.81 10.55 2.54
CA ASN A 643 -15.45 9.62 3.60
C ASN A 643 -15.78 10.16 5.00
N TYR A 644 -15.85 11.47 5.15
CA TYR A 644 -15.91 12.15 6.46
C TYR A 644 -17.29 12.63 6.84
N GLU A 645 -18.26 12.49 5.96
CA GLU A 645 -19.65 12.86 6.22
C GLU A 645 -20.49 11.64 6.60
N MET A 646 -20.91 11.56 7.85
CA MET A 646 -21.85 10.53 8.34
C MET A 646 -23.23 11.13 8.63
N PHE A 647 -24.28 10.38 8.29
CA PHE A 647 -25.64 10.72 8.71
C PHE A 647 -25.87 10.32 10.17
N LEU A 648 -26.31 11.29 10.99
CA LEU A 648 -26.68 11.05 12.37
C LEU A 648 -28.18 11.35 12.55
N ASP A 649 -28.91 10.34 12.98
CA ASP A 649 -30.33 10.48 13.35
C ASP A 649 -30.43 10.83 14.83
N ASN A 650 -31.14 11.93 15.14
CA ASN A 650 -31.41 12.40 16.50
C ASN A 650 -30.16 12.70 17.37
N PHE A 651 -29.12 13.27 16.78
CA PHE A 651 -27.94 13.69 17.55
C PHE A 651 -28.29 14.88 18.45
N THR A 652 -27.93 14.79 19.75
CA THR A 652 -28.21 15.84 20.73
C THR A 652 -26.93 16.61 21.09
N THR A 653 -26.77 17.83 20.58
CA THR A 653 -25.74 18.78 21.02
C THR A 653 -26.37 19.94 21.77
N MET A 654 -25.85 20.26 22.96
CA MET A 654 -26.27 21.42 23.76
C MET A 654 -27.81 21.54 23.96
N GLY A 655 -28.53 20.41 24.00
CA GLY A 655 -29.97 20.38 24.26
C GLY A 655 -30.91 20.59 23.07
N SER A 656 -30.37 20.62 21.84
CA SER A 656 -31.16 20.56 20.60
C SER A 656 -30.98 19.20 19.92
N GLU A 657 -32.09 18.62 19.44
CA GLU A 657 -32.02 17.46 18.56
C GLU A 657 -31.68 17.96 17.15
N TYR A 658 -30.65 17.34 16.54
CA TYR A 658 -30.23 17.64 15.17
C TYR A 658 -30.22 16.34 14.36
N THR A 659 -30.76 16.41 13.15
CA THR A 659 -30.72 15.33 12.15
C THR A 659 -30.05 15.87 10.91
N GLY A 660 -28.91 15.27 10.51
CA GLY A 660 -28.18 15.74 9.33
C GLY A 660 -26.78 15.14 9.22
N CYS A 661 -25.98 15.69 8.34
CA CYS A 661 -24.61 15.23 8.11
C CYS A 661 -23.68 15.71 9.22
N TYR A 662 -22.79 14.85 9.64
CA TYR A 662 -21.74 15.11 10.62
C TYR A 662 -20.37 14.93 9.95
N ASP A 663 -19.56 15.98 9.99
CA ASP A 663 -18.19 15.90 9.54
C ASP A 663 -17.30 15.36 10.67
N ILE A 664 -16.83 14.12 10.51
CA ILE A 664 -16.02 13.43 11.50
C ILE A 664 -14.68 14.13 11.67
N SER A 665 -14.10 14.65 10.59
CA SER A 665 -12.76 15.24 10.58
C SER A 665 -12.64 16.46 11.49
N ILE A 666 -13.67 17.25 11.57
CA ILE A 666 -13.69 18.54 12.32
C ILE A 666 -14.61 18.51 13.52
N HIS A 667 -15.23 17.36 13.83
CA HIS A 667 -16.21 17.23 14.90
C HIS A 667 -17.31 18.32 14.85
N LYS A 668 -17.66 18.74 13.65
CA LYS A 668 -18.69 19.75 13.40
C LYS A 668 -19.93 19.12 12.80
N ILE A 669 -21.07 19.53 13.32
CA ILE A 669 -22.36 19.32 12.68
C ILE A 669 -22.52 20.43 11.68
N ASP A 670 -22.64 20.10 10.39
CA ASP A 670 -22.93 21.09 9.36
C ASP A 670 -24.43 21.39 9.35
N GLU A 671 -24.82 22.43 10.11
CA GLU A 671 -26.20 22.94 10.15
C GLU A 671 -26.60 23.60 8.82
N SER A 672 -25.64 23.86 7.94
CA SER A 672 -25.88 24.64 6.70
C SER A 672 -25.93 23.75 5.45
N SER A 673 -25.69 22.44 5.54
CA SER A 673 -25.63 21.59 4.37
C SER A 673 -26.99 21.44 3.70
N PRO A 674 -27.20 22.01 2.52
CA PRO A 674 -28.40 21.77 1.71
C PRO A 674 -28.27 20.46 0.92
N ARG A 675 -27.21 19.67 1.13
CA ARG A 675 -26.98 18.42 0.43
C ARG A 675 -28.09 17.45 0.81
N GLY A 676 -28.75 16.86 -0.16
CA GLY A 676 -29.87 15.95 0.06
C GLY A 676 -29.45 14.60 0.60
N ALA A 677 -28.14 14.31 0.71
CA ALA A 677 -27.56 13.09 1.28
C ALA A 677 -26.17 13.38 1.84
N CYS A 678 -25.78 12.64 2.88
CA CYS A 678 -24.43 12.66 3.41
C CYS A 678 -23.47 11.85 2.55
N GLY A 679 -22.14 12.04 2.72
CA GLY A 679 -21.11 11.35 1.97
C GLY A 679 -21.25 9.83 2.03
N SER A 680 -21.50 9.25 3.21
CA SER A 680 -21.76 7.81 3.40
C SER A 680 -22.96 7.30 2.60
N GLU A 681 -24.04 8.07 2.48
CA GLU A 681 -25.21 7.68 1.68
C GLU A 681 -24.92 7.82 0.17
N ILE A 682 -24.15 8.84 -0.24
CA ILE A 682 -23.70 9.01 -1.61
C ILE A 682 -22.82 7.83 -2.01
N LEU A 683 -21.80 7.49 -1.18
CA LEU A 683 -20.91 6.37 -1.40
C LEU A 683 -21.69 5.06 -1.58
N SER A 684 -22.54 4.70 -0.63
CA SER A 684 -23.26 3.43 -0.67
C SER A 684 -24.27 3.32 -1.81
N ASN A 685 -25.01 4.39 -2.12
CA ASN A 685 -26.13 4.33 -3.05
C ASN A 685 -25.76 4.67 -4.51
N SER A 686 -24.69 5.43 -4.74
CA SER A 686 -24.22 5.75 -6.10
C SER A 686 -22.98 4.97 -6.49
N LEU A 687 -21.95 4.99 -5.65
CA LEU A 687 -20.66 4.35 -5.96
C LEU A 687 -20.64 2.86 -5.60
N ILE A 688 -21.60 2.38 -4.80
CA ILE A 688 -21.62 1.03 -4.23
C ILE A 688 -20.29 0.80 -3.49
N SER A 689 -19.99 1.69 -2.56
CA SER A 689 -18.70 1.76 -1.90
C SER A 689 -18.87 2.17 -0.44
N THR A 690 -17.96 1.75 0.40
CA THR A 690 -17.86 2.19 1.80
C THR A 690 -16.94 3.40 1.95
N GLY A 691 -16.06 3.65 0.98
CA GLY A 691 -15.14 4.76 1.00
C GLY A 691 -14.41 4.97 -0.32
N VAL A 692 -13.61 6.02 -0.37
CA VAL A 692 -12.72 6.38 -1.50
C VAL A 692 -11.30 6.45 -0.98
N SER A 693 -10.34 5.87 -1.72
CA SER A 693 -8.92 5.97 -1.39
C SER A 693 -8.13 6.50 -2.59
N ARG A 694 -7.02 7.19 -2.31
CA ARG A 694 -6.04 7.55 -3.34
C ARG A 694 -5.47 6.29 -3.94
N ALA A 695 -5.26 6.28 -5.24
CA ALA A 695 -4.62 5.18 -5.91
C ALA A 695 -3.89 5.66 -7.16
N THR A 696 -2.84 4.95 -7.55
CA THR A 696 -2.25 5.04 -8.89
C THR A 696 -2.75 3.88 -9.74
N SER A 697 -2.62 4.00 -11.05
CA SER A 697 -2.97 2.88 -11.95
C SER A 697 -2.15 1.63 -11.62
N GLN A 698 -0.87 1.78 -11.26
CA GLN A 698 -0.03 0.65 -10.88
C GLN A 698 -0.44 0.06 -9.54
N SER A 699 -0.69 0.88 -8.50
CA SER A 699 -1.05 0.35 -7.19
C SER A 699 -2.39 -0.37 -7.19
N HIS A 700 -3.35 0.09 -8.01
CA HIS A 700 -4.68 -0.48 -8.03
C HIS A 700 -4.88 -1.57 -9.10
N LEU A 701 -4.33 -1.39 -10.31
CA LEU A 701 -4.57 -2.28 -11.45
C LEU A 701 -3.37 -3.19 -11.78
N GLY A 702 -2.19 -2.89 -11.22
CA GLY A 702 -0.97 -3.69 -11.38
C GLY A 702 -1.16 -5.16 -11.00
N PRO A 703 -1.78 -5.47 -9.83
CA PRO A 703 -2.06 -6.83 -9.40
C PRO A 703 -2.74 -7.67 -10.49
N LEU A 704 -3.77 -7.12 -11.10
CA LEU A 704 -4.48 -7.79 -12.19
C LEU A 704 -3.59 -7.99 -13.42
N SER A 705 -2.72 -7.04 -13.73
CA SER A 705 -1.77 -7.16 -14.84
C SER A 705 -0.84 -8.35 -14.70
N THR A 706 -0.38 -8.63 -13.49
CA THR A 706 0.52 -9.76 -13.20
C THR A 706 -0.16 -11.10 -13.48
N LEU A 707 -1.41 -11.24 -13.11
CA LEU A 707 -2.17 -12.48 -13.38
C LEU A 707 -2.55 -12.59 -14.86
N MET A 708 -3.11 -11.54 -15.44
CA MET A 708 -3.56 -11.51 -16.83
C MET A 708 -2.42 -11.62 -17.84
N GLY A 709 -1.24 -11.08 -17.51
CA GLY A 709 -0.05 -11.15 -18.38
C GLY A 709 0.49 -12.56 -18.59
N ASN A 710 0.13 -13.51 -17.75
CA ASN A 710 0.52 -14.92 -17.87
C ASN A 710 -0.47 -15.76 -18.70
N LEU A 711 -1.64 -15.20 -19.02
CA LEU A 711 -2.62 -15.91 -19.84
C LEU A 711 -2.14 -16.07 -21.28
N PRO A 712 -2.44 -17.23 -21.94
CA PRO A 712 -2.27 -17.38 -23.37
C PRO A 712 -2.93 -16.26 -24.15
N ASN A 713 -2.25 -15.74 -25.17
CA ASN A 713 -2.73 -14.57 -25.95
C ASN A 713 -4.17 -14.70 -26.45
N GLN A 714 -4.58 -15.91 -26.87
CA GLN A 714 -5.94 -16.13 -27.37
C GLN A 714 -6.98 -16.00 -26.24
N LEU A 715 -6.68 -16.54 -25.05
CA LEU A 715 -7.56 -16.44 -23.89
C LEU A 715 -7.72 -15.00 -23.43
N LEU A 716 -6.62 -14.26 -23.41
CA LEU A 716 -6.65 -12.84 -23.08
C LEU A 716 -7.50 -12.03 -24.08
N VAL A 717 -7.35 -12.31 -25.39
CA VAL A 717 -8.17 -11.64 -26.41
C VAL A 717 -9.65 -11.99 -26.27
N ASP A 718 -9.97 -13.26 -26.05
CA ASP A 718 -11.37 -13.70 -25.89
C ASP A 718 -12.00 -13.03 -24.66
N PHE A 719 -11.30 -12.97 -23.53
CA PHE A 719 -11.72 -12.26 -22.33
C PHE A 719 -11.96 -10.76 -22.58
N LEU A 720 -11.04 -10.09 -23.29
CA LEU A 720 -11.17 -8.66 -23.60
C LEU A 720 -12.32 -8.33 -24.54
N VAL A 721 -12.79 -9.30 -25.31
CA VAL A 721 -13.94 -9.13 -26.23
C VAL A 721 -15.26 -9.34 -25.47
N GLU A 722 -15.29 -10.26 -24.50
CA GLU A 722 -16.49 -10.58 -23.73
C GLU A 722 -16.79 -9.57 -22.61
N ASN A 723 -15.76 -8.99 -22.02
CA ASN A 723 -15.83 -7.97 -20.96
C ASN A 723 -15.40 -6.59 -21.48
#